data_971372db2ab8acc2e5e33df0a6c8dc35
#
_entry.id   971372db2ab8acc2e5e33df0a6c8dc35
#
_cell.length_a   1.000
_cell.length_b   1.000
_cell.length_c   1.000
_cell.angle_alpha   90.00
_cell.angle_beta   90.00
_cell.angle_gamma   90.00
#
_symmetry.space_group_name_H-M   'P 1'
#
loop_
_entity.id
_entity.type
_entity.pdbx_description
1 polymer ?
#
loop_
_entity_poly.entity_id
_entity_poly.type
_entity_poly.pdbx_seq_one_letter_code
_entity_poly.pdbx_strand_id
1 'polypeptide(L)'
;MSHDHDHNGAEHAIDHTGHEDMFRLRFWVCLTLTFPVLFWSDTIQSWLGYSAPTFTGSNLIVPLLSTAIFVYGGLPFLQMASVELGNRRPGMMTLISLAITVAFIFSLATVIWDDLGADFFWELVTLIDVMLLGHWIEMRSVRLASGALQALAELLPETAELVGDDGRVRDVYLDELNVGDVVAVKPGSRVPADGSVIEASTEMDESMITGESRPVLKEPGDDVIAGTINDGRATIRVKVTALGEDTALAGIMRLVAEAKASKSKTQLLADRAAAFLFYAALVAAAVTAVVWTVVDGGVSEQMVARVVTVLVIACPHALGLAIPLVVANTTSIAAANGTLIRNRDAIDTAKDLDVVVFDKTGTLTEGRIGVTGLTTVAGVSKRDALVIAAAGERDSEHVIGRALRREVEDEAADMLEVSDFEATAGRGVAATVEGARIHVGGPRMLEYLGVDVTPDLRSFAETFGARGESVVYLVEDGEAIAAFALADVIREESRLAVERLHEMGLRVAMLTGDSREVARSVAAELDIDRFFAEVLPGDKAANIETIQAGGDMVAMVGDGVNDAPALACADIGIAVGSGTDVAVETADLVLVKNNPLDIVRILRLSAAAYRKQRQNIWWAAGYNIVMIPLAAGILAPIGFVMPPAVGALVMSISTIVVAINAQLLRTVDLED
;
A
#
# COMPACT_ATOMS: atom_id res chain seq x y z
N MET A 1 43.53 -7.01 -17.49
CA MET A 1 42.89 -5.68 -17.55
C MET A 1 41.54 -5.84 -16.91
N SER A 2 41.52 -5.50 -15.64
CA SER A 2 40.35 -5.55 -14.75
C SER A 2 39.51 -4.30 -14.99
N HIS A 3 38.23 -4.48 -15.30
CA HIS A 3 37.25 -3.40 -15.22
C HIS A 3 36.55 -3.48 -13.88
N ASP A 4 37.00 -2.64 -12.96
CA ASP A 4 36.25 -2.27 -11.76
C ASP A 4 35.00 -1.50 -12.19
N HIS A 5 33.82 -2.07 -11.97
CA HIS A 5 32.58 -1.34 -11.96
C HIS A 5 32.28 -0.94 -10.51
N ASP A 6 32.60 0.32 -10.21
CA ASP A 6 32.15 1.03 -9.00
C ASP A 6 30.60 1.09 -8.98
N HIS A 7 29.99 0.23 -8.20
CA HIS A 7 28.61 0.38 -7.73
C HIS A 7 28.58 1.21 -6.44
N ASN A 8 28.75 2.54 -6.58
CA ASN A 8 28.43 3.50 -5.51
C ASN A 8 27.09 4.17 -5.82
N GLY A 9 26.00 3.50 -5.50
CA GLY A 9 24.61 3.98 -5.59
C GLY A 9 23.74 3.58 -4.40
N ALA A 10 24.35 3.19 -3.27
CA ALA A 10 23.62 3.07 -2.00
C ALA A 10 23.47 4.48 -1.39
N GLU A 11 22.42 5.22 -1.78
CA GLU A 11 21.90 6.30 -0.94
C GLU A 11 21.55 5.67 0.42
N HIS A 12 22.32 6.04 1.45
CA HIS A 12 22.07 5.64 2.83
C HIS A 12 20.61 5.86 3.16
N ALA A 13 19.86 4.79 3.42
CA ALA A 13 18.60 4.86 4.14
C ALA A 13 18.91 5.61 5.44
N ILE A 14 18.42 6.85 5.56
CA ILE A 14 18.64 7.67 6.74
C ILE A 14 18.04 6.90 7.91
N ASP A 15 18.86 6.50 8.86
CA ASP A 15 18.41 5.86 10.11
C ASP A 15 17.57 6.88 10.90
N HIS A 16 16.26 6.84 10.69
CA HIS A 16 15.31 7.74 11.32
C HIS A 16 15.21 7.54 12.84
N THR A 17 15.62 6.40 13.38
CA THR A 17 15.58 6.11 14.82
C THR A 17 16.67 6.85 15.54
N GLY A 18 17.90 6.82 15.05
CA GLY A 18 19.03 7.57 15.61
C GLY A 18 18.84 9.10 15.53
N HIS A 19 18.18 9.59 14.47
CA HIS A 19 17.90 11.02 14.32
C HIS A 19 16.81 11.52 15.28
N GLU A 20 15.73 10.76 15.51
CA GLU A 20 14.68 11.15 16.47
C GLU A 20 15.25 11.31 17.88
N ASP A 21 16.00 10.33 18.37
CA ASP A 21 16.59 10.36 19.69
C ASP A 21 17.61 11.49 19.84
N MET A 22 18.35 11.80 18.79
CA MET A 22 19.29 12.93 18.76
C MET A 22 18.56 14.27 18.95
N PHE A 23 17.47 14.53 18.18
CA PHE A 23 16.71 15.77 18.31
C PHE A 23 15.99 15.86 19.65
N ARG A 24 15.43 14.76 20.15
CA ARG A 24 14.79 14.69 21.48
C ARG A 24 15.77 15.05 22.61
N LEU A 25 16.95 14.43 22.61
CA LEU A 25 17.96 14.71 23.65
C LEU A 25 18.42 16.16 23.59
N ARG A 26 18.73 16.66 22.38
CA ARG A 26 19.18 18.04 22.20
C ARG A 26 18.12 19.05 22.61
N PHE A 27 16.86 18.80 22.30
CA PHE A 27 15.74 19.65 22.75
C PHE A 27 15.71 19.78 24.28
N TRP A 28 15.72 18.67 25.02
CA TRP A 28 15.66 18.74 26.47
C TRP A 28 16.87 19.40 27.11
N VAL A 29 18.07 19.18 26.57
CA VAL A 29 19.30 19.85 27.04
C VAL A 29 19.24 21.35 26.77
N CYS A 30 18.90 21.77 25.54
CA CYS A 30 18.77 23.17 25.17
C CYS A 30 17.68 23.87 25.99
N LEU A 31 16.50 23.26 26.10
CA LEU A 31 15.42 23.81 26.92
C LEU A 31 15.84 24.05 28.35
N THR A 32 16.60 23.13 28.96
CA THR A 32 17.11 23.30 30.33
C THR A 32 18.07 24.48 30.42
N LEU A 33 18.93 24.67 29.42
CA LEU A 33 19.88 25.80 29.38
C LEU A 33 19.19 27.13 29.01
N THR A 34 18.06 27.07 28.34
CA THR A 34 17.27 28.26 27.97
C THR A 34 16.63 28.92 29.20
N PHE A 35 16.22 28.18 30.23
CA PHE A 35 15.65 28.79 31.44
C PHE A 35 16.58 29.83 32.10
N PRO A 36 17.87 29.57 32.39
CA PRO A 36 18.78 30.60 32.87
C PRO A 36 18.95 31.78 31.90
N VAL A 37 18.99 31.54 30.57
CA VAL A 37 19.07 32.63 29.58
C VAL A 37 17.87 33.56 29.69
N LEU A 38 16.66 33.01 29.75
CA LEU A 38 15.43 33.80 29.91
C LEU A 38 15.38 34.52 31.25
N PHE A 39 15.87 33.87 32.33
CA PHE A 39 15.88 34.48 33.68
C PHE A 39 16.80 35.70 33.77
N TRP A 40 17.96 35.71 33.10
CA TRP A 40 18.92 36.84 33.07
C TRP A 40 18.76 37.78 31.89
N SER A 41 17.83 37.52 30.93
CA SER A 41 17.54 38.42 29.80
C SER A 41 16.90 39.71 30.29
N ASP A 42 17.45 40.85 29.92
CA ASP A 42 16.94 42.18 30.28
C ASP A 42 15.53 42.43 29.73
N THR A 43 15.26 41.94 28.52
CA THR A 43 13.95 42.04 27.88
C THR A 43 12.89 41.29 28.70
N ILE A 44 13.17 40.07 29.13
CA ILE A 44 12.21 39.24 29.92
C ILE A 44 12.02 39.84 31.32
N GLN A 45 13.11 40.34 31.96
CA GLN A 45 13.02 41.03 33.24
C GLN A 45 12.10 42.27 33.17
N SER A 46 12.25 43.07 32.11
CA SER A 46 11.42 44.24 31.91
C SER A 46 9.94 43.90 31.71
N TRP A 47 9.61 42.81 30.99
CA TRP A 47 8.23 42.38 30.75
C TRP A 47 7.54 41.83 31.98
N LEU A 48 8.30 41.09 32.82
CA LEU A 48 7.75 40.42 34.01
C LEU A 48 7.91 41.24 35.29
N GLY A 49 8.63 42.40 35.23
CA GLY A 49 8.77 43.33 36.37
C GLY A 49 9.63 42.82 37.49
N TYR A 50 10.63 41.99 37.21
CA TYR A 50 11.59 41.51 38.21
C TYR A 50 13.03 41.94 37.86
N SER A 51 13.97 41.78 38.77
CA SER A 51 15.37 41.98 38.54
C SER A 51 16.15 40.73 38.96
N ALA A 52 16.95 40.18 38.05
CA ALA A 52 17.79 39.04 38.35
C ALA A 52 18.97 39.45 39.27
N PRO A 53 19.52 38.53 40.09
CA PRO A 53 20.66 38.81 40.94
C PRO A 53 21.89 39.19 40.10
N THR A 54 22.52 40.35 40.42
CA THR A 54 23.74 40.81 39.77
C THR A 54 24.98 40.48 40.62
N PHE A 55 25.97 39.88 40.02
CA PHE A 55 27.26 39.53 40.58
C PHE A 55 28.36 39.65 39.53
N THR A 56 29.62 39.63 39.94
CA THR A 56 30.76 39.76 39.00
C THR A 56 30.69 38.67 37.94
N GLY A 57 30.45 39.05 36.67
CA GLY A 57 30.36 38.14 35.52
C GLY A 57 28.92 37.69 35.18
N SER A 58 27.87 38.18 35.89
CA SER A 58 26.46 37.85 35.56
C SER A 58 26.08 38.25 34.15
N ASN A 59 26.66 39.30 33.58
CA ASN A 59 26.47 39.74 32.18
C ASN A 59 27.01 38.77 31.13
N LEU A 60 27.85 37.80 31.53
CA LEU A 60 28.37 36.77 30.62
C LEU A 60 27.48 35.50 30.59
N ILE A 61 26.50 35.37 31.49
CA ILE A 61 25.63 34.18 31.58
C ILE A 61 24.86 34.01 30.28
N VAL A 62 24.16 35.06 29.84
CA VAL A 62 23.31 35.01 28.61
C VAL A 62 24.16 34.72 27.37
N PRO A 63 25.25 35.46 27.06
CA PRO A 63 26.08 35.17 25.89
C PRO A 63 26.71 33.78 25.90
N LEU A 64 27.22 33.31 27.05
CA LEU A 64 27.89 32.00 27.14
C LEU A 64 26.93 30.83 26.98
N LEU A 65 25.78 30.88 27.67
CA LEU A 65 24.79 29.82 27.57
C LEU A 65 24.12 29.80 26.18
N SER A 66 23.82 30.97 25.60
CA SER A 66 23.29 31.07 24.24
C SER A 66 24.29 30.56 23.20
N THR A 67 25.58 30.82 23.38
CA THR A 67 26.64 30.22 22.55
C THR A 67 26.67 28.70 22.69
N ALA A 68 26.54 28.17 23.89
CA ALA A 68 26.47 26.72 24.11
C ALA A 68 25.23 26.10 23.43
N ILE A 69 24.07 26.75 23.53
CA ILE A 69 22.84 26.32 22.87
C ILE A 69 22.99 26.38 21.33
N PHE A 70 23.55 27.47 20.79
CA PHE A 70 23.82 27.60 19.35
C PHE A 70 24.74 26.50 18.83
N VAL A 71 25.86 26.23 19.53
CA VAL A 71 26.83 25.20 19.14
C VAL A 71 26.22 23.80 19.30
N TYR A 72 25.58 23.51 20.43
CA TYR A 72 25.05 22.17 20.68
C TYR A 72 23.72 21.91 19.95
N GLY A 73 22.74 22.81 20.05
CA GLY A 73 21.43 22.70 19.48
C GLY A 73 21.34 23.08 17.98
N GLY A 74 22.14 24.09 17.57
CA GLY A 74 22.20 24.57 16.19
C GLY A 74 23.05 23.70 15.25
N LEU A 75 24.04 22.96 15.78
CA LEU A 75 24.97 22.17 14.98
C LEU A 75 24.30 21.19 13.99
N PRO A 76 23.24 20.42 14.33
CA PRO A 76 22.58 19.53 13.38
C PRO A 76 22.07 20.28 12.15
N PHE A 77 21.45 21.46 12.35
CA PHE A 77 20.94 22.28 11.25
C PHE A 77 22.06 22.76 10.35
N LEU A 78 23.18 23.23 10.92
CA LEU A 78 24.35 23.66 10.17
C LEU A 78 25.00 22.53 9.36
N GLN A 79 25.09 21.34 9.94
CA GLN A 79 25.61 20.16 9.25
C GLN A 79 24.72 19.75 8.08
N MET A 80 23.41 19.66 8.29
CA MET A 80 22.45 19.33 7.25
C MET A 80 22.42 20.39 6.15
N ALA A 81 22.51 21.68 6.50
CA ALA A 81 22.62 22.77 5.53
C ALA A 81 23.89 22.66 4.67
N SER A 82 25.01 22.22 5.24
CA SER A 82 26.25 22.01 4.48
C SER A 82 26.10 20.92 3.41
N VAL A 83 25.32 19.88 3.69
CA VAL A 83 24.98 18.83 2.72
C VAL A 83 24.05 19.37 1.61
N GLU A 84 23.01 20.14 1.97
CA GLU A 84 22.12 20.78 0.99
C GLU A 84 22.90 21.70 0.03
N LEU A 85 23.80 22.51 0.56
CA LEU A 85 24.63 23.43 -0.23
C LEU A 85 25.67 22.68 -1.08
N GLY A 86 26.28 21.62 -0.53
CA GLY A 86 27.21 20.75 -1.25
C GLY A 86 26.57 20.10 -2.48
N ASN A 87 25.32 19.67 -2.34
CA ASN A 87 24.51 19.09 -3.41
C ASN A 87 23.88 20.15 -4.35
N ARG A 88 24.18 21.44 -4.14
CA ARG A 88 23.59 22.56 -4.88
C ARG A 88 22.05 22.58 -4.89
N ARG A 89 21.46 22.07 -3.82
CA ARG A 89 20.00 22.04 -3.61
C ARG A 89 19.67 22.65 -2.24
N PRO A 90 19.84 23.99 -2.11
CA PRO A 90 19.53 24.67 -0.85
C PRO A 90 18.05 24.50 -0.54
N GLY A 91 17.75 24.24 0.73
CA GLY A 91 16.41 23.94 1.18
C GLY A 91 16.13 24.45 2.59
N MET A 92 15.33 23.68 3.31
CA MET A 92 14.86 24.00 4.65
C MET A 92 15.99 24.22 5.65
N MET A 93 16.97 23.30 5.70
CA MET A 93 18.06 23.36 6.66
C MET A 93 18.97 24.57 6.41
N THR A 94 19.12 24.96 5.14
CA THR A 94 19.88 26.16 4.76
C THR A 94 19.20 27.44 5.29
N LEU A 95 17.86 27.56 5.20
CA LEU A 95 17.12 28.72 5.74
C LEU A 95 17.20 28.81 7.26
N ILE A 96 17.00 27.69 7.96
CA ILE A 96 17.10 27.63 9.42
C ILE A 96 18.50 28.03 9.86
N SER A 97 19.52 27.43 9.24
CA SER A 97 20.93 27.72 9.54
C SER A 97 21.27 29.19 9.30
N LEU A 98 20.77 29.77 8.21
CA LEU A 98 20.95 31.19 7.94
C LEU A 98 20.28 32.04 9.02
N ALA A 99 19.04 31.73 9.41
CA ALA A 99 18.29 32.49 10.42
C ALA A 99 18.98 32.45 11.79
N ILE A 100 19.35 31.25 12.29
CA ILE A 100 20.04 31.14 13.60
C ILE A 100 21.43 31.74 13.58
N THR A 101 22.14 31.67 12.43
CA THR A 101 23.48 32.28 12.29
C THR A 101 23.39 33.79 12.27
N VAL A 102 22.44 34.38 11.55
CA VAL A 102 22.22 35.85 11.55
C VAL A 102 21.85 36.32 12.94
N ALA A 103 20.94 35.65 13.63
CA ALA A 103 20.56 35.97 15.01
C ALA A 103 21.77 35.88 15.97
N PHE A 104 22.58 34.83 15.86
CA PHE A 104 23.75 34.62 16.70
C PHE A 104 24.83 35.68 16.48
N ILE A 105 25.20 35.95 15.20
CA ILE A 105 26.21 36.98 14.87
C ILE A 105 25.77 38.36 15.34
N PHE A 106 24.51 38.71 15.14
CA PHE A 106 23.96 39.98 15.61
C PHE A 106 24.04 40.08 17.14
N SER A 107 23.59 39.05 17.88
CA SER A 107 23.64 39.03 19.34
C SER A 107 25.09 39.12 19.88
N LEU A 108 26.06 38.48 19.21
CA LEU A 108 27.46 38.66 19.57
C LEU A 108 27.96 40.07 19.28
N ALA A 109 27.48 40.70 18.18
CA ALA A 109 27.87 42.06 17.85
C ALA A 109 27.37 43.06 18.90
N THR A 110 26.14 42.87 19.47
CA THR A 110 25.62 43.74 20.53
C THR A 110 26.43 43.66 21.84
N VAL A 111 27.11 42.54 22.10
CA VAL A 111 28.02 42.41 23.25
C VAL A 111 29.31 43.25 23.08
N ILE A 112 29.69 43.51 21.81
CA ILE A 112 30.96 44.23 21.48
C ILE A 112 30.68 45.71 21.23
N TRP A 113 29.56 46.04 20.65
CA TRP A 113 29.14 47.40 20.24
C TRP A 113 27.80 47.78 20.88
N ASP A 114 27.83 48.55 21.96
CA ASP A 114 26.63 48.96 22.72
C ASP A 114 25.65 49.82 21.89
N ASP A 115 26.08 50.41 20.77
CA ASP A 115 25.26 51.25 19.89
C ASP A 115 24.25 50.47 19.03
N LEU A 116 24.34 49.12 19.00
CA LEU A 116 23.48 48.27 18.16
C LEU A 116 22.08 47.97 18.77
N GLY A 117 21.84 48.40 20.02
CA GLY A 117 20.59 48.17 20.74
C GLY A 117 20.60 46.94 21.63
N ALA A 118 19.41 46.38 21.93
CA ALA A 118 19.31 45.20 22.80
C ALA A 118 19.83 43.93 22.10
N ASP A 119 20.26 42.95 22.94
CA ASP A 119 20.69 41.66 22.45
C ASP A 119 19.51 40.84 21.92
N PHE A 120 19.81 39.83 21.11
CA PHE A 120 18.83 38.94 20.47
C PHE A 120 19.01 37.49 20.96
N PHE A 121 19.60 37.29 22.12
CA PHE A 121 19.93 35.96 22.61
C PHE A 121 18.72 35.16 23.04
N TRP A 122 17.73 35.78 23.70
CA TRP A 122 16.56 35.06 24.14
C TRP A 122 15.69 34.56 22.97
N GLU A 123 15.59 35.34 21.89
CA GLU A 123 14.94 34.95 20.64
C GLU A 123 15.67 33.80 19.95
N LEU A 124 17.03 33.88 19.91
CA LEU A 124 17.87 32.84 19.32
C LEU A 124 17.68 31.49 20.02
N VAL A 125 17.72 31.45 21.36
CA VAL A 125 17.65 30.19 22.10
C VAL A 125 16.23 29.59 22.01
N THR A 126 15.21 30.43 22.12
CA THR A 126 13.81 29.98 21.96
C THR A 126 13.53 29.52 20.53
N LEU A 127 14.12 30.17 19.51
CA LEU A 127 14.04 29.72 18.12
C LEU A 127 14.65 28.33 17.96
N ILE A 128 15.86 28.11 18.50
CA ILE A 128 16.54 26.79 18.42
C ILE A 128 15.70 25.72 19.13
N ASP A 129 15.15 25.99 20.32
CA ASP A 129 14.30 25.05 21.04
C ASP A 129 13.05 24.66 20.23
N VAL A 130 12.35 25.65 19.66
CA VAL A 130 11.16 25.38 18.84
C VAL A 130 11.52 24.59 17.58
N MET A 131 12.67 24.87 16.97
CA MET A 131 13.14 24.12 15.79
C MET A 131 13.50 22.67 16.13
N LEU A 132 14.20 22.44 17.25
CA LEU A 132 14.51 21.10 17.74
C LEU A 132 13.24 20.30 18.07
N LEU A 133 12.26 20.94 18.73
CA LEU A 133 10.95 20.33 19.02
C LEU A 133 10.20 19.98 17.72
N GLY A 134 10.16 20.90 16.77
CA GLY A 134 9.50 20.69 15.48
C GLY A 134 10.08 19.49 14.76
N HIS A 135 11.40 19.37 14.65
CA HIS A 135 12.08 18.25 14.02
C HIS A 135 11.91 16.93 14.77
N TRP A 136 11.92 16.96 16.11
CA TRP A 136 11.61 15.77 16.89
C TRP A 136 10.20 15.24 16.59
N ILE A 137 9.18 16.10 16.60
CA ILE A 137 7.78 15.73 16.26
C ILE A 137 7.69 15.21 14.82
N GLU A 138 8.40 15.84 13.89
CA GLU A 138 8.51 15.42 12.50
C GLU A 138 9.04 14.00 12.38
N MET A 139 10.24 13.73 12.92
CA MET A 139 10.87 12.40 12.85
C MET A 139 10.00 11.33 13.50
N ARG A 140 9.37 11.65 14.63
CA ARG A 140 8.41 10.75 15.28
C ARG A 140 7.19 10.45 14.37
N SER A 141 6.67 11.45 13.68
CA SER A 141 5.52 11.28 12.76
C SER A 141 5.88 10.41 11.56
N VAL A 142 7.06 10.59 10.99
CA VAL A 142 7.60 9.77 9.88
C VAL A 142 7.80 8.32 10.34
N ARG A 143 8.36 8.10 11.52
CA ARG A 143 8.54 6.76 12.10
C ARG A 143 7.21 6.04 12.30
N LEU A 144 6.21 6.70 12.89
CA LEU A 144 4.89 6.12 13.11
C LEU A 144 4.18 5.76 11.80
N ALA A 145 4.39 6.55 10.74
CA ALA A 145 3.84 6.26 9.41
C ALA A 145 4.55 5.06 8.74
N SER A 146 5.80 4.80 9.09
CA SER A 146 6.64 3.75 8.48
C SER A 146 6.57 2.38 9.17
N GLY A 147 5.85 2.24 10.28
CA GLY A 147 5.87 1.05 11.14
C GLY A 147 5.27 -0.23 10.57
N ALA A 148 4.52 -0.18 9.45
CA ALA A 148 3.89 -1.38 8.88
C ALA A 148 4.91 -2.41 8.36
N LEU A 149 6.04 -1.98 7.79
CA LEU A 149 7.11 -2.89 7.35
C LEU A 149 7.73 -3.66 8.53
N GLN A 150 7.89 -2.98 9.65
CA GLN A 150 8.45 -3.59 10.85
C GLN A 150 7.49 -4.61 11.47
N ALA A 151 6.18 -4.32 11.41
CA ALA A 151 5.16 -5.27 11.85
C ALA A 151 5.13 -6.54 11.00
N LEU A 152 5.35 -6.44 9.68
CA LEU A 152 5.46 -7.61 8.80
C LEU A 152 6.72 -8.44 9.09
N ALA A 153 7.86 -7.80 9.38
CA ALA A 153 9.09 -8.51 9.73
C ALA A 153 8.98 -9.28 11.06
N GLU A 154 8.16 -8.80 12.00
CA GLU A 154 7.89 -9.46 13.28
C GLU A 154 6.97 -10.69 13.16
N LEU A 155 6.43 -10.98 11.96
CA LEU A 155 5.58 -12.15 11.73
C LEU A 155 6.37 -13.46 11.66
N LEU A 156 7.64 -13.43 11.29
CA LEU A 156 8.45 -14.65 11.21
C LEU A 156 8.87 -15.11 12.60
N PRO A 157 8.73 -16.42 12.94
CA PRO A 157 9.28 -16.96 14.16
C PRO A 157 10.82 -17.01 14.08
N GLU A 158 11.51 -17.10 15.21
CA GLU A 158 12.97 -17.25 15.23
C GLU A 158 13.43 -18.68 14.95
N THR A 159 12.56 -19.66 15.24
CA THR A 159 12.86 -21.10 15.15
C THR A 159 11.73 -21.86 14.45
N ALA A 160 12.06 -23.04 13.93
CA ALA A 160 11.14 -23.96 13.28
C ALA A 160 11.28 -25.38 13.88
N GLU A 161 10.20 -26.14 13.90
CA GLU A 161 10.18 -27.52 14.32
C GLU A 161 10.46 -28.45 13.12
N LEU A 162 11.73 -28.78 12.88
CA LEU A 162 12.15 -29.67 11.79
C LEU A 162 11.82 -31.12 12.10
N VAL A 163 11.18 -31.81 11.17
CA VAL A 163 10.87 -33.24 11.24
C VAL A 163 12.00 -34.04 10.54
N GLY A 164 12.76 -34.79 11.33
CA GLY A 164 13.83 -35.64 10.78
C GLY A 164 13.30 -36.88 10.06
N ASP A 165 14.16 -37.55 9.28
CA ASP A 165 13.85 -38.81 8.58
C ASP A 165 13.41 -39.93 9.52
N ASP A 166 13.77 -39.82 10.81
CA ASP A 166 13.36 -40.74 11.87
C ASP A 166 12.00 -40.40 12.50
N GLY A 167 11.32 -39.35 11.98
CA GLY A 167 10.04 -38.84 12.49
C GLY A 167 10.15 -38.01 13.77
N ARG A 168 11.36 -37.77 14.28
CA ARG A 168 11.58 -36.94 15.46
C ARG A 168 11.57 -35.48 15.10
N VAL A 169 10.93 -34.67 15.94
CA VAL A 169 10.86 -33.21 15.79
C VAL A 169 11.98 -32.60 16.63
N ARG A 170 12.71 -31.64 16.06
CA ARG A 170 13.73 -30.85 16.74
C ARG A 170 13.58 -29.36 16.38
N ASP A 171 13.84 -28.49 17.34
CA ASP A 171 13.89 -27.05 17.10
C ASP A 171 15.20 -26.70 16.40
N VAL A 172 15.09 -25.92 15.33
CA VAL A 172 16.21 -25.39 14.55
C VAL A 172 15.98 -23.90 14.29
N TYR A 173 17.05 -23.13 14.08
CA TYR A 173 16.91 -21.77 13.60
C TYR A 173 16.49 -21.75 12.13
N LEU A 174 15.82 -20.66 11.67
CA LEU A 174 15.35 -20.56 10.29
C LEU A 174 16.48 -20.64 9.26
N ASP A 175 17.67 -20.17 9.60
CA ASP A 175 18.88 -20.22 8.75
C ASP A 175 19.48 -21.64 8.61
N GLU A 176 19.04 -22.58 9.41
CA GLU A 176 19.43 -24.00 9.32
C GLU A 176 18.51 -24.81 8.40
N LEU A 177 17.33 -24.26 7.99
CA LEU A 177 16.38 -24.94 7.11
C LEU A 177 16.88 -24.97 5.67
N ASN A 178 16.48 -26.00 4.95
CA ASN A 178 16.71 -26.13 3.51
C ASN A 178 15.41 -26.37 2.76
N VAL A 179 15.36 -25.96 1.49
CA VAL A 179 14.24 -26.27 0.61
C VAL A 179 14.12 -27.81 0.49
N GLY A 180 12.90 -28.29 0.71
CA GLY A 180 12.58 -29.74 0.75
C GLY A 180 12.50 -30.33 2.14
N ASP A 181 12.98 -29.63 3.18
CA ASP A 181 12.79 -30.03 4.58
C ASP A 181 11.30 -30.09 4.94
N VAL A 182 10.97 -30.92 5.94
CA VAL A 182 9.60 -30.98 6.45
C VAL A 182 9.56 -30.36 7.85
N VAL A 183 8.66 -29.42 8.04
CA VAL A 183 8.45 -28.75 9.33
C VAL A 183 7.06 -29.06 9.89
N ALA A 184 6.96 -29.16 11.21
CA ALA A 184 5.69 -29.31 11.91
C ALA A 184 5.17 -27.94 12.35
N VAL A 185 3.90 -27.63 12.03
CA VAL A 185 3.24 -26.39 12.45
C VAL A 185 2.07 -26.75 13.36
N LYS A 186 2.25 -26.51 14.65
CA LYS A 186 1.25 -26.79 15.69
C LYS A 186 0.14 -25.75 15.72
N PRO A 187 -1.05 -26.09 16.28
CA PRO A 187 -2.09 -25.10 16.60
C PRO A 187 -1.54 -23.90 17.38
N GLY A 188 -1.86 -22.69 16.91
CA GLY A 188 -1.36 -21.43 17.46
C GLY A 188 0.06 -21.05 17.03
N SER A 189 0.78 -21.90 16.30
CA SER A 189 2.14 -21.61 15.81
C SER A 189 2.12 -20.93 14.45
N ARG A 190 3.15 -20.14 14.17
CA ARG A 190 3.37 -19.51 12.87
C ARG A 190 4.09 -20.45 11.91
N VAL A 191 3.74 -20.38 10.64
CA VAL A 191 4.47 -21.07 9.56
C VAL A 191 5.86 -20.44 9.42
N PRO A 192 6.95 -21.24 9.52
CA PRO A 192 8.31 -20.70 9.53
C PRO A 192 8.86 -20.34 8.14
N ALA A 193 8.33 -20.96 7.08
CA ALA A 193 8.79 -20.81 5.70
C ALA A 193 7.64 -21.09 4.74
N ASP A 194 7.71 -20.62 3.51
CA ASP A 194 6.73 -21.00 2.50
C ASP A 194 6.85 -22.49 2.18
N GLY A 195 5.72 -23.14 1.99
CA GLY A 195 5.71 -24.58 1.74
C GLY A 195 4.37 -25.11 1.32
N SER A 196 4.31 -26.42 1.03
CA SER A 196 3.08 -27.12 0.70
C SER A 196 2.73 -28.10 1.82
N VAL A 197 1.47 -28.13 2.22
CA VAL A 197 0.95 -29.08 3.22
C VAL A 197 1.07 -30.50 2.67
N ILE A 198 1.68 -31.41 3.44
CA ILE A 198 1.83 -32.81 3.03
C ILE A 198 1.06 -33.79 3.92
N GLU A 199 0.65 -33.35 5.11
CA GLU A 199 -0.08 -34.20 6.06
C GLU A 199 -1.00 -33.38 6.95
N ALA A 200 -2.22 -33.88 7.14
CA ALA A 200 -3.33 -33.29 7.88
C ALA A 200 -3.92 -32.02 7.22
N SER A 201 -5.12 -31.65 7.65
CA SER A 201 -5.83 -30.42 7.22
C SER A 201 -6.06 -29.55 8.44
N THR A 202 -5.98 -28.23 8.24
CA THR A 202 -6.18 -27.25 9.31
C THR A 202 -6.71 -25.92 8.76
N GLU A 203 -7.31 -25.12 9.64
CA GLU A 203 -7.64 -23.72 9.33
C GLU A 203 -6.42 -22.84 9.59
N MET A 204 -6.09 -21.96 8.61
CA MET A 204 -4.97 -21.03 8.68
C MET A 204 -5.48 -19.59 8.76
N ASP A 205 -5.00 -18.85 9.75
CA ASP A 205 -5.19 -17.40 9.81
C ASP A 205 -4.12 -16.71 8.96
N GLU A 206 -4.55 -16.20 7.81
CA GLU A 206 -3.74 -15.45 6.87
C GLU A 206 -3.98 -13.93 6.96
N SER A 207 -4.76 -13.47 7.95
CA SER A 207 -5.25 -12.08 8.08
C SER A 207 -4.14 -11.03 8.07
N MET A 208 -2.97 -11.34 8.61
CA MET A 208 -1.82 -10.43 8.66
C MET A 208 -1.19 -10.16 7.28
N ILE A 209 -1.39 -11.08 6.32
CA ILE A 209 -0.88 -10.96 4.95
C ILE A 209 -2.00 -10.56 4.00
N THR A 210 -3.14 -11.24 4.14
CA THR A 210 -4.29 -11.07 3.25
C THR A 210 -5.28 -9.99 3.72
N GLY A 211 -5.30 -9.65 5.01
CA GLY A 211 -6.28 -8.72 5.61
C GLY A 211 -7.66 -9.35 5.89
N GLU A 212 -7.87 -10.66 5.63
CA GLU A 212 -9.15 -11.32 5.92
C GLU A 212 -9.15 -11.94 7.32
N SER A 213 -10.21 -11.66 8.08
CA SER A 213 -10.37 -12.21 9.43
C SER A 213 -10.89 -13.66 9.45
N ARG A 214 -11.31 -14.21 8.30
CA ARG A 214 -11.82 -15.59 8.23
C ARG A 214 -10.68 -16.55 7.94
N PRO A 215 -10.45 -17.55 8.79
CA PRO A 215 -9.46 -18.59 8.54
C PRO A 215 -9.75 -19.37 7.24
N VAL A 216 -8.69 -19.78 6.55
CA VAL A 216 -8.74 -20.51 5.28
C VAL A 216 -8.41 -21.98 5.57
N LEU A 217 -9.26 -22.91 5.13
CA LEU A 217 -8.96 -24.35 5.21
C LEU A 217 -7.82 -24.69 4.26
N LYS A 218 -6.80 -25.38 4.78
CA LYS A 218 -5.67 -25.92 4.02
C LYS A 218 -5.62 -27.44 4.14
N GLU A 219 -5.52 -28.10 3.01
CA GLU A 219 -5.49 -29.54 2.86
C GLU A 219 -4.14 -30.00 2.28
N PRO A 220 -3.81 -31.31 2.34
CA PRO A 220 -2.62 -31.82 1.69
C PRO A 220 -2.58 -31.47 0.18
N GLY A 221 -1.50 -30.79 -0.23
CA GLY A 221 -1.32 -30.24 -1.58
C GLY A 221 -1.49 -28.73 -1.68
N ASP A 222 -2.07 -28.08 -0.67
CA ASP A 222 -2.23 -26.64 -0.64
C ASP A 222 -0.95 -25.93 -0.17
N ASP A 223 -0.72 -24.75 -0.68
CA ASP A 223 0.40 -23.90 -0.28
C ASP A 223 0.07 -23.09 0.97
N VAL A 224 1.08 -22.92 1.83
CA VAL A 224 1.06 -22.08 3.03
C VAL A 224 2.19 -21.05 2.99
N ILE A 225 1.92 -19.86 3.50
CA ILE A 225 2.81 -18.70 3.46
C ILE A 225 3.50 -18.52 4.82
N ALA A 226 4.79 -18.20 4.80
CA ALA A 226 5.56 -17.87 6.00
C ALA A 226 4.91 -16.73 6.80
N GLY A 227 4.83 -16.87 8.13
CA GLY A 227 4.23 -15.88 9.03
C GLY A 227 2.74 -16.04 9.30
N THR A 228 2.00 -16.86 8.51
CA THR A 228 0.59 -17.21 8.78
C THR A 228 0.47 -18.10 10.01
N ILE A 229 -0.69 -18.15 10.66
CA ILE A 229 -0.90 -18.86 11.93
C ILE A 229 -1.81 -20.07 11.71
N ASN A 230 -1.44 -21.21 12.25
CA ASN A 230 -2.31 -22.37 12.32
C ASN A 230 -3.39 -22.13 13.39
N ASP A 231 -4.59 -21.71 12.97
CA ASP A 231 -5.73 -21.42 13.87
C ASP A 231 -6.62 -22.65 14.12
N GLY A 232 -6.35 -23.76 13.41
CA GLY A 232 -7.10 -25.01 13.57
C GLY A 232 -6.64 -25.83 14.77
N ARG A 233 -7.07 -27.09 14.80
CA ARG A 233 -6.82 -28.02 15.92
C ARG A 233 -5.78 -29.10 15.59
N ALA A 234 -5.37 -29.21 14.34
CA ALA A 234 -4.43 -30.23 13.89
C ALA A 234 -3.01 -29.64 13.73
N THR A 235 -2.00 -30.44 14.05
CA THR A 235 -0.63 -30.15 13.64
C THR A 235 -0.48 -30.59 12.20
N ILE A 236 -0.12 -29.67 11.31
CA ILE A 236 0.17 -29.96 9.91
C ILE A 236 1.65 -30.19 9.70
N ARG A 237 2.00 -30.96 8.67
CA ARG A 237 3.36 -31.06 8.15
C ARG A 237 3.46 -30.30 6.84
N VAL A 238 4.44 -29.43 6.77
CA VAL A 238 4.68 -28.56 5.63
C VAL A 238 6.04 -28.88 5.04
N LYS A 239 6.08 -29.18 3.74
CA LYS A 239 7.33 -29.33 2.99
C LYS A 239 7.75 -27.94 2.52
N VAL A 240 8.93 -27.50 2.95
CA VAL A 240 9.48 -26.18 2.63
C VAL A 240 9.74 -26.07 1.12
N THR A 241 9.20 -25.01 0.50
CA THR A 241 9.37 -24.70 -0.92
C THR A 241 10.23 -23.45 -1.14
N ALA A 242 10.18 -22.45 -0.23
CA ALA A 242 11.01 -21.26 -0.30
C ALA A 242 11.44 -20.79 1.10
N LEU A 243 12.60 -20.11 1.18
CA LEU A 243 13.24 -19.66 2.42
C LEU A 243 13.82 -18.26 2.27
N GLY A 244 13.91 -17.53 3.38
CA GLY A 244 14.61 -16.25 3.45
C GLY A 244 14.06 -15.20 2.47
N GLU A 245 14.90 -14.70 1.57
CA GLU A 245 14.54 -13.67 0.60
C GLU A 245 13.61 -14.15 -0.53
N ASP A 246 13.49 -15.47 -0.72
CA ASP A 246 12.64 -16.08 -1.74
C ASP A 246 11.21 -16.33 -1.26
N THR A 247 10.89 -16.06 0.01
CA THR A 247 9.53 -16.22 0.54
C THR A 247 8.60 -15.11 0.01
N ALA A 248 7.30 -15.43 -0.09
CA ALA A 248 6.26 -14.47 -0.47
C ALA A 248 6.26 -13.24 0.44
N LEU A 249 6.43 -13.43 1.76
CA LEU A 249 6.53 -12.35 2.73
C LEU A 249 7.74 -11.44 2.47
N ALA A 250 8.92 -12.00 2.16
CA ALA A 250 10.11 -11.23 1.81
C ALA A 250 9.91 -10.47 0.49
N GLY A 251 9.25 -11.07 -0.49
CA GLY A 251 8.84 -10.42 -1.74
C GLY A 251 7.93 -9.20 -1.48
N ILE A 252 6.92 -9.35 -0.64
CA ILE A 252 6.03 -8.27 -0.19
C ILE A 252 6.84 -7.14 0.48
N MET A 253 7.73 -7.48 1.40
CA MET A 253 8.57 -6.50 2.09
C MET A 253 9.49 -5.74 1.13
N ARG A 254 10.06 -6.41 0.14
CA ARG A 254 10.88 -5.80 -0.91
C ARG A 254 10.07 -4.82 -1.75
N LEU A 255 8.89 -5.21 -2.25
CA LEU A 255 8.01 -4.34 -3.03
C LEU A 255 7.60 -3.08 -2.26
N VAL A 256 7.26 -3.22 -0.97
CA VAL A 256 6.94 -2.07 -0.11
C VAL A 256 8.15 -1.17 0.13
N ALA A 257 9.36 -1.74 0.24
CA ALA A 257 10.60 -0.96 0.39
C ALA A 257 10.94 -0.20 -0.90
N GLU A 258 10.85 -0.84 -2.07
CA GLU A 258 11.04 -0.23 -3.39
C GLU A 258 10.04 0.90 -3.63
N ALA A 259 8.76 0.65 -3.32
CA ALA A 259 7.74 1.69 -3.37
C ALA A 259 8.11 2.89 -2.49
N LYS A 260 8.63 2.68 -1.29
CA LYS A 260 9.09 3.78 -0.40
C LYS A 260 10.27 4.56 -0.97
N ALA A 261 11.16 3.93 -1.72
CA ALA A 261 12.32 4.58 -2.33
C ALA A 261 11.96 5.41 -3.57
N SER A 262 10.91 5.07 -4.30
CA SER A 262 10.47 5.79 -5.50
C SER A 262 9.84 7.15 -5.14
N LYS A 263 9.92 8.14 -6.06
CA LYS A 263 9.26 9.47 -5.90
C LYS A 263 8.18 9.61 -6.95
N SER A 264 6.95 9.94 -6.53
CA SER A 264 5.85 10.25 -7.46
C SER A 264 6.02 11.61 -8.14
N LYS A 265 5.33 11.82 -9.26
CA LYS A 265 5.27 13.12 -9.98
C LYS A 265 4.81 14.24 -9.06
N THR A 266 3.83 13.98 -8.20
CA THR A 266 3.30 14.94 -7.23
C THR A 266 4.37 15.32 -6.20
N GLN A 267 5.18 14.39 -5.74
CA GLN A 267 6.30 14.66 -4.83
C GLN A 267 7.37 15.54 -5.50
N LEU A 268 7.70 15.27 -6.77
CA LEU A 268 8.64 16.10 -7.53
C LEU A 268 8.13 17.54 -7.72
N LEU A 269 6.83 17.74 -7.86
CA LEU A 269 6.22 19.08 -7.91
C LEU A 269 6.32 19.80 -6.56
N ALA A 270 6.11 19.11 -5.45
CA ALA A 270 6.29 19.70 -4.12
C ALA A 270 7.75 20.07 -3.85
N ASP A 271 8.71 19.25 -4.25
CA ASP A 271 10.14 19.56 -4.14
C ASP A 271 10.50 20.83 -4.93
N ARG A 272 9.93 21.00 -6.13
CA ARG A 272 10.11 22.23 -6.93
C ARG A 272 9.46 23.45 -6.27
N ALA A 273 8.27 23.29 -5.70
CA ALA A 273 7.58 24.36 -4.97
C ALA A 273 8.36 24.77 -3.71
N ALA A 274 8.96 23.82 -2.99
CA ALA A 274 9.82 24.08 -1.84
C ALA A 274 11.08 24.88 -2.25
N ALA A 275 11.71 24.51 -3.36
CA ALA A 275 12.86 25.26 -3.90
C ALA A 275 12.46 26.69 -4.32
N PHE A 276 11.29 26.88 -4.94
CA PHE A 276 10.78 28.21 -5.26
C PHE A 276 10.56 29.05 -3.99
N LEU A 277 9.94 28.49 -2.95
CA LEU A 277 9.73 29.16 -1.67
C LEU A 277 11.04 29.55 -0.98
N PHE A 278 12.08 28.73 -1.10
CA PHE A 278 13.41 29.06 -0.59
C PHE A 278 13.92 30.38 -1.19
N TYR A 279 13.91 30.52 -2.52
CA TYR A 279 14.37 31.74 -3.18
C TYR A 279 13.44 32.93 -2.90
N ALA A 280 12.13 32.71 -2.85
CA ALA A 280 11.16 33.75 -2.47
C ALA A 280 11.39 34.27 -1.04
N ALA A 281 11.72 33.35 -0.09
CA ALA A 281 12.08 33.69 1.28
C ALA A 281 13.34 34.57 1.34
N LEU A 282 14.37 34.19 0.58
CA LEU A 282 15.63 34.94 0.54
C LEU A 282 15.44 36.35 -0.02
N VAL A 283 14.66 36.49 -1.09
CA VAL A 283 14.30 37.78 -1.68
C VAL A 283 13.48 38.62 -0.69
N ALA A 284 12.45 38.03 -0.05
CA ALA A 284 11.64 38.72 0.94
C ALA A 284 12.47 39.18 2.14
N ALA A 285 13.40 38.35 2.63
CA ALA A 285 14.32 38.73 3.70
C ALA A 285 15.24 39.90 3.29
N ALA A 286 15.81 39.85 2.08
CA ALA A 286 16.65 40.91 1.55
C ALA A 286 15.88 42.24 1.38
N VAL A 287 14.68 42.19 0.83
CA VAL A 287 13.78 43.36 0.70
C VAL A 287 13.45 43.93 2.09
N THR A 288 13.11 43.03 3.05
CA THR A 288 12.84 43.45 4.44
C THR A 288 14.04 44.13 5.07
N ALA A 289 15.25 43.59 4.90
CA ALA A 289 16.47 44.22 5.38
C ALA A 289 16.69 45.62 4.81
N VAL A 290 16.57 45.78 3.48
CA VAL A 290 16.75 47.05 2.82
C VAL A 290 15.70 48.09 3.28
N VAL A 291 14.41 47.71 3.28
CA VAL A 291 13.32 48.62 3.67
C VAL A 291 13.51 49.11 5.11
N TRP A 292 13.76 48.21 6.06
CA TRP A 292 13.87 48.58 7.47
C TRP A 292 15.20 49.27 7.79
N THR A 293 16.30 48.95 7.10
CA THR A 293 17.52 49.74 7.20
C THR A 293 17.29 51.20 6.80
N VAL A 294 16.49 51.47 5.78
CA VAL A 294 16.11 52.84 5.36
C VAL A 294 15.15 53.48 6.36
N VAL A 295 14.15 52.73 6.85
CA VAL A 295 13.15 53.29 7.79
C VAL A 295 13.77 53.60 9.16
N ASP A 296 14.63 52.72 9.67
CA ASP A 296 15.26 52.83 11.00
C ASP A 296 16.53 53.72 10.95
N GLY A 297 17.01 54.08 9.75
CA GLY A 297 18.20 54.89 9.55
C GLY A 297 19.51 54.15 9.76
N GLY A 298 19.50 52.82 9.78
CA GLY A 298 20.66 51.94 10.01
C GLY A 298 20.30 50.52 10.33
N VAL A 299 21.29 49.71 10.68
CA VAL A 299 21.07 48.32 11.19
C VAL A 299 20.52 48.42 12.61
N SER A 300 19.33 47.91 12.83
CA SER A 300 18.63 47.91 14.11
C SER A 300 18.25 46.47 14.54
N GLU A 301 18.07 46.26 15.85
CA GLU A 301 17.51 45.05 16.42
C GLU A 301 16.20 44.66 15.74
N GLN A 302 15.32 45.66 15.53
CA GLN A 302 13.99 45.43 14.91
C GLN A 302 14.09 45.00 13.44
N MET A 303 15.05 45.51 12.68
CA MET A 303 15.32 45.08 11.30
C MET A 303 15.79 43.62 11.30
N VAL A 304 16.72 43.25 12.17
CA VAL A 304 17.22 41.88 12.28
C VAL A 304 16.14 40.91 12.72
N ALA A 305 15.33 41.28 13.72
CA ALA A 305 14.17 40.50 14.17
C ALA A 305 13.22 40.15 13.01
N ARG A 306 12.87 41.15 12.18
CA ARG A 306 11.99 40.95 11.01
C ARG A 306 12.63 40.06 9.95
N VAL A 307 13.90 40.26 9.64
CA VAL A 307 14.65 39.45 8.67
C VAL A 307 14.69 37.98 9.14
N VAL A 308 15.05 37.74 10.39
CA VAL A 308 15.07 36.39 10.98
C VAL A 308 13.67 35.78 10.96
N THR A 309 12.63 36.54 11.35
CA THR A 309 11.26 36.05 11.34
C THR A 309 10.79 35.65 9.93
N VAL A 310 11.13 36.47 8.90
CA VAL A 310 10.84 36.14 7.49
C VAL A 310 11.53 34.85 7.07
N LEU A 311 12.83 34.70 7.36
CA LEU A 311 13.59 33.49 7.01
C LEU A 311 13.01 32.24 7.68
N VAL A 312 12.63 32.33 8.95
CA VAL A 312 12.06 31.23 9.72
C VAL A 312 10.67 30.84 9.21
N ILE A 313 9.77 31.81 9.06
CA ILE A 313 8.37 31.53 8.73
C ILE A 313 8.19 31.10 7.27
N ALA A 314 9.05 31.57 6.39
CA ALA A 314 9.07 31.18 4.99
C ALA A 314 9.69 29.80 4.74
N CYS A 315 10.22 29.16 5.78
CA CYS A 315 10.77 27.82 5.68
C CYS A 315 9.68 26.83 5.21
N PRO A 316 9.89 26.09 4.11
CA PRO A 316 8.90 25.17 3.56
C PRO A 316 8.81 23.83 4.33
N HIS A 317 8.96 23.87 5.67
CA HIS A 317 9.02 22.69 6.54
C HIS A 317 7.79 21.78 6.38
N ALA A 318 6.59 22.35 6.52
CA ALA A 318 5.36 21.59 6.37
C ALA A 318 5.16 21.02 4.93
N LEU A 319 5.70 21.72 3.90
CA LEU A 319 5.59 21.27 2.51
C LEU A 319 6.47 20.04 2.24
N GLY A 320 7.65 19.95 2.85
CA GLY A 320 8.52 18.78 2.75
C GLY A 320 7.88 17.49 3.28
N LEU A 321 6.92 17.60 4.22
CA LEU A 321 6.19 16.48 4.81
C LEU A 321 4.81 16.23 4.19
N ALA A 322 4.26 17.22 3.48
CA ALA A 322 2.87 17.24 3.01
C ALA A 322 2.49 16.00 2.19
N ILE A 323 3.40 15.53 1.34
CA ILE A 323 3.21 14.37 0.47
C ILE A 323 3.82 13.10 1.06
N PRO A 324 5.09 13.06 1.48
CA PRO A 324 5.72 11.83 1.97
C PRO A 324 4.94 11.15 3.09
N LEU A 325 4.36 11.91 4.00
CA LEU A 325 3.62 11.35 5.13
C LEU A 325 2.27 10.73 4.70
N VAL A 326 1.57 11.35 3.75
CA VAL A 326 0.36 10.78 3.17
C VAL A 326 0.69 9.50 2.40
N VAL A 327 1.75 9.52 1.58
CA VAL A 327 2.19 8.36 0.81
C VAL A 327 2.60 7.20 1.72
N ALA A 328 3.35 7.47 2.79
CA ALA A 328 3.74 6.43 3.76
C ALA A 328 2.52 5.79 4.43
N ASN A 329 1.52 6.60 4.84
CA ASN A 329 0.28 6.09 5.38
C ASN A 329 -0.53 5.30 4.33
N THR A 330 -0.64 5.81 3.09
CA THR A 330 -1.34 5.11 2.00
C THR A 330 -0.73 3.75 1.73
N THR A 331 0.61 3.67 1.60
CA THR A 331 1.32 2.40 1.39
C THR A 331 1.11 1.44 2.55
N SER A 332 1.14 1.94 3.79
CA SER A 332 0.89 1.15 5.00
C SER A 332 -0.54 0.59 5.04
N ILE A 333 -1.54 1.42 4.73
CA ILE A 333 -2.95 1.02 4.72
C ILE A 333 -3.21 0.02 3.58
N ALA A 334 -2.69 0.29 2.39
CA ALA A 334 -2.83 -0.61 1.24
C ALA A 334 -2.24 -1.99 1.55
N ALA A 335 -1.02 -2.06 2.08
CA ALA A 335 -0.36 -3.32 2.44
C ALA A 335 -1.13 -4.08 3.52
N ALA A 336 -1.66 -3.40 4.55
CA ALA A 336 -2.50 -4.01 5.59
C ALA A 336 -3.83 -4.57 5.05
N ASN A 337 -4.28 -4.09 3.88
CA ASN A 337 -5.48 -4.59 3.18
C ASN A 337 -5.13 -5.49 1.99
N GLY A 338 -3.94 -6.11 1.98
CA GLY A 338 -3.55 -7.05 0.93
C GLY A 338 -3.29 -6.41 -0.45
N THR A 339 -3.05 -5.11 -0.54
CA THR A 339 -2.70 -4.42 -1.78
C THR A 339 -1.27 -3.88 -1.72
N LEU A 340 -0.41 -4.31 -2.63
CA LEU A 340 0.97 -3.86 -2.72
C LEU A 340 1.10 -2.79 -3.79
N ILE A 341 1.67 -1.65 -3.43
CA ILE A 341 1.91 -0.53 -4.34
C ILE A 341 3.36 -0.65 -4.83
N ARG A 342 3.56 -0.99 -6.09
CA ARG A 342 4.89 -1.04 -6.72
C ARG A 342 5.25 0.31 -7.34
N ASN A 343 4.29 0.93 -8.02
CA ASN A 343 4.47 2.24 -8.63
C ASN A 343 3.58 3.29 -7.95
N ARG A 344 4.19 4.29 -7.34
CA ARG A 344 3.45 5.36 -6.63
C ARG A 344 2.66 6.27 -7.56
N ASP A 345 3.09 6.40 -8.82
CA ASP A 345 2.35 7.21 -9.79
C ASP A 345 0.95 6.65 -10.03
N ALA A 346 0.75 5.33 -9.87
CA ALA A 346 -0.56 4.70 -9.99
C ALA A 346 -1.58 5.25 -8.98
N ILE A 347 -1.15 5.51 -7.73
CA ILE A 347 -2.02 6.11 -6.69
C ILE A 347 -2.45 7.53 -7.09
N ASP A 348 -1.54 8.31 -7.64
CA ASP A 348 -1.84 9.68 -8.08
C ASP A 348 -2.69 9.68 -9.38
N THR A 349 -2.54 8.65 -10.25
CA THR A 349 -3.29 8.50 -11.51
C THR A 349 -4.69 7.94 -11.28
N ALA A 350 -4.89 7.12 -10.25
CA ALA A 350 -6.17 6.43 -9.97
C ALA A 350 -7.38 7.38 -9.83
N LYS A 351 -7.16 8.64 -9.46
CA LYS A 351 -8.22 9.66 -9.38
C LYS A 351 -8.77 10.12 -10.74
N ASP A 352 -7.99 9.90 -11.80
CA ASP A 352 -8.30 10.36 -13.16
C ASP A 352 -8.79 9.18 -14.04
N LEU A 353 -9.02 8.00 -13.48
CA LEU A 353 -9.53 6.83 -14.19
C LEU A 353 -10.95 7.07 -14.70
N ASP A 354 -11.23 6.56 -15.90
CA ASP A 354 -12.53 6.55 -16.55
C ASP A 354 -13.09 5.13 -16.71
N VAL A 355 -12.20 4.15 -16.91
CA VAL A 355 -12.58 2.77 -17.23
C VAL A 355 -11.70 1.78 -16.45
N VAL A 356 -12.33 0.77 -15.86
CA VAL A 356 -11.65 -0.41 -15.33
C VAL A 356 -11.93 -1.60 -16.25
N VAL A 357 -10.90 -2.19 -16.80
CA VAL A 357 -10.97 -3.35 -17.71
C VAL A 357 -10.52 -4.59 -16.95
N PHE A 358 -11.39 -5.58 -16.85
CA PHE A 358 -11.09 -6.85 -16.21
C PHE A 358 -10.79 -7.93 -17.24
N ASP A 359 -9.76 -8.75 -16.99
CA ASP A 359 -9.78 -10.09 -17.56
C ASP A 359 -10.94 -10.90 -16.95
N LYS A 360 -11.52 -11.82 -17.70
CA LYS A 360 -12.62 -12.64 -17.20
C LYS A 360 -12.09 -13.72 -16.25
N THR A 361 -11.21 -14.57 -16.79
CA THR A 361 -10.82 -15.84 -16.17
C THR A 361 -9.85 -15.62 -15.02
N GLY A 362 -10.13 -16.19 -13.83
CA GLY A 362 -9.29 -16.01 -12.65
C GLY A 362 -9.43 -14.66 -11.94
N THR A 363 -10.06 -13.67 -12.59
CA THR A 363 -10.29 -12.31 -12.07
C THR A 363 -11.74 -12.09 -11.69
N LEU A 364 -12.67 -12.00 -12.65
CA LEU A 364 -14.11 -11.91 -12.39
C LEU A 364 -14.73 -13.28 -12.06
N THR A 365 -14.08 -14.33 -12.49
CA THR A 365 -14.45 -15.72 -12.22
C THR A 365 -13.38 -16.39 -11.35
N GLU A 366 -13.69 -17.54 -10.80
CA GLU A 366 -12.76 -18.30 -9.97
C GLU A 366 -11.67 -19.02 -10.77
N GLY A 367 -11.76 -19.03 -12.11
CA GLY A 367 -10.86 -19.77 -12.99
C GLY A 367 -11.08 -21.29 -12.90
N ARG A 368 -12.24 -21.71 -12.38
CA ARG A 368 -12.61 -23.11 -12.24
C ARG A 368 -13.99 -23.38 -12.79
N ILE A 369 -14.15 -24.56 -13.44
CA ILE A 369 -15.46 -25.02 -13.87
C ILE A 369 -16.27 -25.54 -12.67
N GLY A 370 -17.52 -25.10 -12.56
CA GLY A 370 -18.50 -25.56 -11.59
C GLY A 370 -19.82 -25.90 -12.23
N VAL A 371 -20.77 -26.44 -11.46
CA VAL A 371 -22.14 -26.75 -11.88
C VAL A 371 -22.99 -25.51 -11.69
N THR A 372 -23.38 -24.86 -12.80
CA THR A 372 -24.20 -23.64 -12.81
C THR A 372 -25.70 -23.93 -12.89
N GLY A 373 -26.07 -25.17 -13.25
CA GLY A 373 -27.44 -25.59 -13.31
C GLY A 373 -27.58 -27.10 -13.37
N LEU A 374 -28.70 -27.60 -12.86
CA LEU A 374 -29.05 -29.03 -12.84
C LEU A 374 -30.55 -29.23 -13.02
N THR A 375 -30.91 -30.13 -13.94
CA THR A 375 -32.28 -30.59 -14.12
C THR A 375 -32.32 -32.11 -14.22
N THR A 376 -33.44 -32.72 -13.81
CA THR A 376 -33.66 -34.17 -13.79
C THR A 376 -35.03 -34.50 -14.41
N VAL A 377 -35.19 -35.72 -14.89
CA VAL A 377 -36.50 -36.24 -15.29
C VAL A 377 -37.40 -36.44 -14.07
N ALA A 378 -38.71 -36.55 -14.31
CA ALA A 378 -39.68 -36.77 -13.24
C ALA A 378 -39.40 -38.07 -12.47
N GLY A 379 -39.32 -37.95 -11.14
CA GLY A 379 -39.06 -39.08 -10.24
C GLY A 379 -37.60 -39.23 -9.83
N VAL A 380 -36.66 -38.48 -10.41
CA VAL A 380 -35.24 -38.49 -10.04
C VAL A 380 -34.95 -37.24 -9.21
N SER A 381 -34.35 -37.43 -8.04
CA SER A 381 -33.88 -36.34 -7.18
C SER A 381 -32.65 -35.66 -7.79
N LYS A 382 -32.59 -34.34 -7.74
CA LYS A 382 -31.40 -33.56 -8.18
C LYS A 382 -30.15 -34.00 -7.43
N ARG A 383 -30.28 -34.23 -6.11
CA ARG A 383 -29.18 -34.66 -5.27
C ARG A 383 -28.67 -36.04 -5.66
N ASP A 384 -29.60 -37.02 -5.88
CA ASP A 384 -29.22 -38.37 -6.25
C ASP A 384 -28.54 -38.40 -7.62
N ALA A 385 -29.07 -37.65 -8.60
CA ALA A 385 -28.43 -37.51 -9.91
C ALA A 385 -27.03 -36.92 -9.82
N LEU A 386 -26.81 -35.91 -8.96
CA LEU A 386 -25.50 -35.32 -8.76
C LEU A 386 -24.53 -36.31 -8.10
N VAL A 387 -24.95 -37.01 -7.06
CA VAL A 387 -24.14 -38.03 -6.35
C VAL A 387 -23.78 -39.19 -7.30
N ILE A 388 -24.71 -39.67 -8.10
CA ILE A 388 -24.47 -40.74 -9.09
C ILE A 388 -23.48 -40.25 -10.17
N ALA A 389 -23.64 -39.03 -10.70
CA ALA A 389 -22.74 -38.49 -11.71
C ALA A 389 -21.31 -38.27 -11.14
N ALA A 390 -21.20 -37.74 -9.92
CA ALA A 390 -19.93 -37.53 -9.23
C ALA A 390 -19.23 -38.88 -8.92
N ALA A 391 -19.99 -39.89 -8.51
CA ALA A 391 -19.47 -41.22 -8.29
C ALA A 391 -18.92 -41.85 -9.59
N GLY A 392 -19.65 -41.71 -10.71
CA GLY A 392 -19.21 -42.17 -12.02
C GLY A 392 -17.96 -41.47 -12.55
N GLU A 393 -17.71 -40.26 -12.14
CA GLU A 393 -16.51 -39.48 -12.48
C GLU A 393 -15.38 -39.60 -11.42
N ARG A 394 -15.52 -40.47 -10.41
CA ARG A 394 -14.57 -40.56 -9.28
C ARG A 394 -13.12 -40.75 -9.72
N ASP A 395 -12.88 -41.61 -10.70
CA ASP A 395 -11.56 -41.94 -11.21
C ASP A 395 -11.15 -41.11 -12.43
N SER A 396 -11.94 -40.05 -12.77
CA SER A 396 -11.70 -39.14 -13.88
C SER A 396 -10.86 -37.94 -13.43
N GLU A 397 -9.78 -37.65 -14.17
CA GLU A 397 -9.01 -36.40 -13.98
C GLU A 397 -9.55 -35.23 -14.80
N HIS A 398 -10.64 -35.44 -15.55
CA HIS A 398 -11.22 -34.41 -16.39
C HIS A 398 -11.85 -33.29 -15.56
N VAL A 399 -11.79 -32.04 -16.08
CA VAL A 399 -12.32 -30.85 -15.38
C VAL A 399 -13.81 -30.98 -15.02
N ILE A 400 -14.60 -31.69 -15.84
CA ILE A 400 -16.03 -31.99 -15.60
C ILE A 400 -16.17 -32.88 -14.37
N GLY A 401 -15.37 -33.94 -14.28
CA GLY A 401 -15.40 -34.86 -13.15
C GLY A 401 -15.06 -34.16 -11.84
N ARG A 402 -14.04 -33.30 -11.86
CA ARG A 402 -13.67 -32.48 -10.69
C ARG A 402 -14.80 -31.53 -10.27
N ALA A 403 -15.48 -30.91 -11.24
CA ALA A 403 -16.61 -30.01 -10.97
C ALA A 403 -17.77 -30.76 -10.28
N LEU A 404 -18.16 -31.91 -10.81
CA LEU A 404 -19.26 -32.71 -10.24
C LEU A 404 -18.93 -33.26 -8.84
N ARG A 405 -17.70 -33.75 -8.62
CA ARG A 405 -17.27 -34.26 -7.31
C ARG A 405 -17.25 -33.16 -6.24
N ARG A 406 -16.76 -31.98 -6.58
CA ARG A 406 -16.69 -30.84 -5.64
C ARG A 406 -18.10 -30.43 -5.18
N GLU A 407 -19.07 -30.44 -6.06
CA GLU A 407 -20.45 -30.10 -5.72
C GLU A 407 -21.07 -31.09 -4.71
N VAL A 408 -20.68 -32.36 -4.77
CA VAL A 408 -21.09 -33.38 -3.80
C VAL A 408 -20.39 -33.20 -2.45
N GLU A 409 -19.11 -32.85 -2.43
CA GLU A 409 -18.34 -32.56 -1.20
C GLU A 409 -18.93 -31.37 -0.45
N ASP A 410 -19.31 -30.31 -1.18
CA ASP A 410 -19.97 -29.12 -0.62
C ASP A 410 -21.32 -29.47 0.05
N GLU A 411 -22.02 -30.50 -0.46
CA GLU A 411 -23.26 -31.01 0.12
C GLU A 411 -23.05 -32.09 1.20
N ALA A 412 -21.80 -32.47 1.48
CA ALA A 412 -21.42 -33.51 2.43
C ALA A 412 -22.13 -34.87 2.16
N ALA A 413 -22.27 -35.24 0.88
CA ALA A 413 -22.92 -36.47 0.47
C ALA A 413 -21.90 -37.64 0.42
N ASP A 414 -22.32 -38.82 0.90
CA ASP A 414 -21.52 -40.03 0.82
C ASP A 414 -21.37 -40.48 -0.63
N MET A 415 -20.17 -40.93 -1.00
CA MET A 415 -19.89 -41.50 -2.33
C MET A 415 -20.34 -42.96 -2.42
N LEU A 416 -20.99 -43.25 -3.55
CA LEU A 416 -21.50 -44.61 -3.85
C LEU A 416 -20.37 -45.57 -4.23
N GLU A 417 -20.65 -46.89 -4.18
CA GLU A 417 -19.72 -47.93 -4.64
C GLU A 417 -19.64 -47.92 -6.17
N VAL A 418 -18.43 -47.89 -6.73
CA VAL A 418 -18.17 -47.77 -8.18
C VAL A 418 -17.26 -48.89 -8.66
N SER A 419 -17.62 -49.49 -9.80
CA SER A 419 -16.80 -50.46 -10.52
C SER A 419 -16.83 -50.19 -12.03
N ASP A 420 -16.01 -50.94 -12.78
CA ASP A 420 -15.98 -50.94 -14.26
C ASP A 420 -15.85 -49.53 -14.89
N PHE A 421 -15.01 -48.67 -14.31
CA PHE A 421 -14.75 -47.32 -14.84
C PHE A 421 -14.06 -47.41 -16.21
N GLU A 422 -14.58 -46.68 -17.18
CA GLU A 422 -14.04 -46.56 -18.53
C GLU A 422 -14.18 -45.10 -19.05
N ALA A 423 -13.06 -44.46 -19.37
CA ALA A 423 -13.04 -43.14 -19.98
C ALA A 423 -12.84 -43.24 -21.50
N THR A 424 -13.74 -42.61 -22.28
CA THR A 424 -13.62 -42.58 -23.73
C THR A 424 -13.43 -41.15 -24.21
N ALA A 425 -12.28 -40.89 -24.84
CA ALA A 425 -11.93 -39.55 -25.32
C ALA A 425 -13.01 -38.92 -26.21
N GLY A 426 -13.47 -37.72 -25.87
CA GLY A 426 -14.49 -36.97 -26.58
C GLY A 426 -15.92 -37.50 -26.44
N ARG A 427 -16.16 -38.55 -25.63
CA ARG A 427 -17.48 -39.14 -25.37
C ARG A 427 -17.88 -39.14 -23.91
N GLY A 428 -16.95 -38.98 -22.99
CA GLY A 428 -17.22 -38.98 -21.56
C GLY A 428 -16.79 -40.26 -20.87
N VAL A 429 -17.36 -40.56 -19.71
CA VAL A 429 -17.07 -41.73 -18.90
C VAL A 429 -18.25 -42.69 -18.79
N ALA A 430 -17.95 -43.94 -18.52
CA ALA A 430 -18.92 -44.97 -18.20
C ALA A 430 -18.44 -45.69 -16.92
N ALA A 431 -19.34 -46.03 -16.02
CA ALA A 431 -19.05 -46.74 -14.79
C ALA A 431 -20.29 -47.57 -14.37
N THR A 432 -20.08 -48.53 -13.46
CA THR A 432 -21.17 -49.22 -12.77
C THR A 432 -21.26 -48.63 -11.35
N VAL A 433 -22.36 -48.00 -11.03
CA VAL A 433 -22.63 -47.34 -9.73
C VAL A 433 -23.80 -48.08 -9.07
N GLU A 434 -23.62 -48.58 -7.84
CA GLU A 434 -24.65 -49.39 -7.13
C GLU A 434 -25.27 -50.48 -7.99
N GLY A 435 -24.51 -51.02 -8.95
CA GLY A 435 -24.98 -52.09 -9.86
C GLY A 435 -25.69 -51.60 -11.14
N ALA A 436 -25.96 -50.31 -11.27
CA ALA A 436 -26.52 -49.70 -12.48
C ALA A 436 -25.41 -49.22 -13.43
N ARG A 437 -25.54 -49.41 -14.74
CA ARG A 437 -24.57 -48.90 -15.72
C ARG A 437 -24.88 -47.47 -16.04
N ILE A 438 -23.97 -46.54 -15.69
CA ILE A 438 -24.11 -45.13 -15.95
C ILE A 438 -23.11 -44.63 -17.00
N HIS A 439 -23.48 -43.54 -17.66
CA HIS A 439 -22.59 -42.79 -18.52
C HIS A 439 -22.73 -41.28 -18.21
N VAL A 440 -21.60 -40.55 -18.15
CA VAL A 440 -21.57 -39.09 -17.98
C VAL A 440 -20.80 -38.49 -19.15
N GLY A 441 -21.44 -37.57 -19.90
CA GLY A 441 -20.79 -36.95 -21.04
C GLY A 441 -21.69 -35.99 -21.83
N GLY A 442 -21.12 -35.33 -22.84
CA GLY A 442 -21.82 -34.34 -23.66
C GLY A 442 -22.69 -34.96 -24.76
N PRO A 443 -23.25 -34.14 -25.68
CA PRO A 443 -24.16 -34.58 -26.77
C PRO A 443 -23.59 -35.71 -27.62
N ARG A 444 -22.27 -35.77 -27.87
CA ARG A 444 -21.64 -36.83 -28.64
C ARG A 444 -21.76 -38.21 -27.98
N MET A 445 -21.85 -38.25 -26.65
CA MET A 445 -22.11 -39.49 -25.91
C MET A 445 -23.53 -39.99 -26.18
N LEU A 446 -24.51 -39.09 -26.15
CA LEU A 446 -25.92 -39.43 -26.46
C LEU A 446 -26.06 -40.00 -27.88
N GLU A 447 -25.42 -39.37 -28.87
CA GLU A 447 -25.36 -39.86 -30.24
C GLU A 447 -24.74 -41.25 -30.33
N TYR A 448 -23.63 -41.49 -29.62
CA TYR A 448 -22.95 -42.78 -29.59
C TYR A 448 -23.78 -43.89 -28.95
N LEU A 449 -24.52 -43.58 -27.90
CA LEU A 449 -25.39 -44.51 -27.19
C LEU A 449 -26.77 -44.67 -27.89
N GLY A 450 -27.12 -43.80 -28.82
CA GLY A 450 -28.42 -43.76 -29.45
C GLY A 450 -29.55 -43.38 -28.50
N VAL A 451 -29.25 -42.54 -27.49
CA VAL A 451 -30.19 -42.13 -26.44
C VAL A 451 -30.84 -40.80 -26.80
N ASP A 452 -32.17 -40.78 -26.81
CA ASP A 452 -32.92 -39.54 -26.97
C ASP A 452 -33.16 -38.85 -25.63
N VAL A 453 -33.08 -37.53 -25.62
CA VAL A 453 -33.34 -36.69 -24.44
C VAL A 453 -34.80 -36.25 -24.38
N THR A 454 -35.34 -36.21 -23.16
CA THR A 454 -36.70 -35.71 -22.92
C THR A 454 -36.82 -34.23 -23.32
N PRO A 455 -38.04 -33.71 -23.62
CA PRO A 455 -38.24 -32.29 -23.94
C PRO A 455 -37.68 -31.34 -22.86
N ASP A 456 -37.79 -31.71 -21.58
CA ASP A 456 -37.32 -30.89 -20.46
C ASP A 456 -35.78 -30.80 -20.44
N LEU A 457 -35.07 -31.93 -20.60
CA LEU A 457 -33.62 -31.95 -20.70
C LEU A 457 -33.11 -31.21 -21.94
N ARG A 458 -33.85 -31.30 -23.05
CA ARG A 458 -33.50 -30.58 -24.29
C ARG A 458 -33.66 -29.07 -24.12
N SER A 459 -34.79 -28.61 -23.56
CA SER A 459 -35.03 -27.20 -23.28
C SER A 459 -34.00 -26.60 -22.32
N PHE A 460 -33.58 -27.38 -21.31
CA PHE A 460 -32.48 -27.01 -20.41
C PHE A 460 -31.18 -26.84 -21.20
N ALA A 461 -30.80 -27.81 -22.01
CA ALA A 461 -29.57 -27.74 -22.79
C ALA A 461 -29.57 -26.59 -23.81
N GLU A 462 -30.68 -26.29 -24.45
CA GLU A 462 -30.82 -25.13 -25.33
C GLU A 462 -30.70 -23.82 -24.57
N THR A 463 -31.25 -23.72 -23.37
CA THR A 463 -31.20 -22.52 -22.51
C THR A 463 -29.77 -22.22 -22.06
N PHE A 464 -29.08 -23.19 -21.52
CA PHE A 464 -27.71 -23.01 -21.01
C PHE A 464 -26.69 -22.98 -22.16
N GLY A 465 -26.89 -23.77 -23.23
CA GLY A 465 -26.08 -23.69 -24.43
C GLY A 465 -26.15 -22.34 -25.14
N ALA A 466 -27.30 -21.65 -25.13
CA ALA A 466 -27.43 -20.29 -25.65
C ALA A 466 -26.62 -19.25 -24.82
N ARG A 467 -26.27 -19.58 -23.60
CA ARG A 467 -25.37 -18.78 -22.75
C ARG A 467 -23.90 -19.15 -22.95
N GLY A 468 -23.62 -20.16 -23.82
CA GLY A 468 -22.29 -20.69 -24.07
C GLY A 468 -21.79 -21.67 -23.01
N GLU A 469 -22.66 -22.13 -22.10
CA GLU A 469 -22.30 -23.10 -21.06
C GLU A 469 -22.23 -24.52 -21.67
N SER A 470 -21.35 -25.34 -21.14
CA SER A 470 -21.24 -26.74 -21.53
C SER A 470 -22.29 -27.56 -20.83
N VAL A 471 -23.07 -28.35 -21.59
CA VAL A 471 -24.07 -29.24 -20.99
C VAL A 471 -23.61 -30.69 -21.11
N VAL A 472 -23.61 -31.40 -19.97
CA VAL A 472 -23.37 -32.85 -19.87
C VAL A 472 -24.63 -33.55 -19.34
N TYR A 473 -24.76 -34.83 -19.69
CA TYR A 473 -25.88 -35.65 -19.34
C TYR A 473 -25.45 -36.85 -18.51
N LEU A 474 -26.32 -37.25 -17.59
CA LEU A 474 -26.25 -38.53 -16.92
C LEU A 474 -27.23 -39.47 -17.60
N VAL A 475 -26.73 -40.59 -18.09
CA VAL A 475 -27.49 -41.69 -18.66
C VAL A 475 -27.37 -42.88 -17.74
N GLU A 476 -28.49 -43.47 -17.31
CA GLU A 476 -28.57 -44.67 -16.50
C GLU A 476 -29.40 -45.72 -17.27
N ASP A 477 -28.86 -46.93 -17.41
CA ASP A 477 -29.49 -48.05 -18.10
C ASP A 477 -30.08 -47.72 -19.49
N GLY A 478 -29.42 -46.77 -20.21
CA GLY A 478 -29.82 -46.34 -21.56
C GLY A 478 -30.85 -45.22 -21.61
N GLU A 479 -31.24 -44.60 -20.50
CA GLU A 479 -32.12 -43.45 -20.43
C GLU A 479 -31.38 -42.21 -19.88
N ALA A 480 -31.56 -41.07 -20.54
CA ALA A 480 -31.01 -39.80 -20.02
C ALA A 480 -31.88 -39.31 -18.85
N ILE A 481 -31.34 -39.32 -17.63
CA ILE A 481 -32.08 -39.01 -16.40
C ILE A 481 -31.77 -37.63 -15.82
N ALA A 482 -30.65 -37.01 -16.20
CA ALA A 482 -30.29 -35.66 -15.75
C ALA A 482 -29.41 -34.92 -16.78
N ALA A 483 -29.38 -33.59 -16.67
CA ALA A 483 -28.48 -32.72 -17.40
C ALA A 483 -27.89 -31.68 -16.45
N PHE A 484 -26.57 -31.44 -16.58
CA PHE A 484 -25.78 -30.51 -15.80
C PHE A 484 -25.22 -29.43 -16.73
N ALA A 485 -25.43 -28.17 -16.39
CA ALA A 485 -24.77 -27.04 -17.03
C ALA A 485 -23.47 -26.71 -16.28
N LEU A 486 -22.39 -26.47 -17.01
CA LEU A 486 -21.06 -26.27 -16.49
C LEU A 486 -20.46 -25.02 -17.13
N ALA A 487 -20.00 -24.11 -16.31
CA ALA A 487 -19.26 -22.91 -16.73
C ALA A 487 -18.21 -22.51 -15.69
N ASP A 488 -17.40 -21.53 -16.04
CA ASP A 488 -16.48 -20.89 -15.10
C ASP A 488 -17.32 -20.08 -14.09
N VAL A 489 -17.10 -20.34 -12.80
CA VAL A 489 -17.92 -19.78 -11.70
C VAL A 489 -17.60 -18.30 -11.52
N ILE A 490 -18.62 -17.45 -11.62
CA ILE A 490 -18.51 -16.02 -11.32
C ILE A 490 -18.33 -15.86 -9.81
N ARG A 491 -17.33 -15.06 -9.40
CA ARG A 491 -17.11 -14.75 -7.97
C ARG A 491 -18.29 -13.94 -7.41
N GLU A 492 -18.69 -14.23 -6.20
CA GLU A 492 -19.75 -13.51 -5.50
C GLU A 492 -19.42 -12.02 -5.38
N GLU A 493 -18.15 -11.71 -5.11
CA GLU A 493 -17.64 -10.35 -4.94
C GLU A 493 -17.60 -9.55 -6.23
N SER A 494 -17.57 -10.20 -7.41
CA SER A 494 -17.49 -9.51 -8.71
C SER A 494 -18.68 -8.62 -9.00
N ARG A 495 -19.88 -9.08 -8.66
CA ARG A 495 -21.11 -8.27 -8.83
C ARG A 495 -21.05 -6.99 -7.99
N LEU A 496 -20.70 -7.13 -6.71
CA LEU A 496 -20.59 -5.98 -5.80
C LEU A 496 -19.46 -5.04 -6.23
N ALA A 497 -18.33 -5.59 -6.70
CA ALA A 497 -17.22 -4.77 -7.19
C ALA A 497 -17.63 -3.91 -8.40
N VAL A 498 -18.33 -4.48 -9.38
CA VAL A 498 -18.84 -3.74 -10.55
C VAL A 498 -19.83 -2.66 -10.13
N GLU A 499 -20.79 -2.99 -9.24
CA GLU A 499 -21.75 -2.02 -8.70
C GLU A 499 -21.04 -0.84 -8.03
N ARG A 500 -20.04 -1.10 -7.17
CA ARG A 500 -19.28 -0.06 -6.47
C ARG A 500 -18.43 0.79 -7.42
N LEU A 501 -17.88 0.20 -8.49
CA LEU A 501 -17.15 0.96 -9.51
C LEU A 501 -18.08 1.92 -10.26
N HIS A 502 -19.31 1.48 -10.59
CA HIS A 502 -20.34 2.35 -11.18
C HIS A 502 -20.76 3.48 -10.23
N GLU A 503 -20.91 3.22 -8.92
CA GLU A 503 -21.17 4.26 -7.91
C GLU A 503 -20.05 5.31 -7.84
N MET A 504 -18.79 4.89 -8.12
CA MET A 504 -17.66 5.81 -8.22
C MET A 504 -17.63 6.60 -9.55
N GLY A 505 -18.56 6.31 -10.48
CA GLY A 505 -18.65 6.95 -11.79
C GLY A 505 -17.72 6.35 -12.83
N LEU A 506 -17.14 5.17 -12.57
CA LEU A 506 -16.26 4.45 -13.48
C LEU A 506 -17.08 3.51 -14.38
N ARG A 507 -16.66 3.39 -15.63
CA ARG A 507 -17.18 2.38 -16.54
C ARG A 507 -16.40 1.08 -16.38
N VAL A 508 -17.08 -0.04 -16.56
CA VAL A 508 -16.46 -1.35 -16.44
C VAL A 508 -16.45 -2.05 -17.80
N ALA A 509 -15.30 -2.57 -18.19
CA ALA A 509 -15.16 -3.39 -19.39
C ALA A 509 -14.57 -4.76 -19.06
N MET A 510 -14.80 -5.74 -19.93
CA MET A 510 -14.29 -7.11 -19.78
C MET A 510 -13.55 -7.54 -21.06
N LEU A 511 -12.39 -8.16 -20.88
CA LEU A 511 -11.64 -8.86 -21.94
C LEU A 511 -11.71 -10.36 -21.70
N THR A 512 -11.97 -11.14 -22.75
CA THR A 512 -11.97 -12.62 -22.66
C THR A 512 -11.62 -13.27 -23.99
N GLY A 513 -10.97 -14.43 -23.94
CA GLY A 513 -10.79 -15.32 -25.09
C GLY A 513 -12.00 -16.17 -25.42
N ASP A 514 -13.05 -16.15 -24.58
CA ASP A 514 -14.26 -16.95 -24.80
C ASP A 514 -15.08 -16.46 -25.98
N SER A 515 -16.04 -17.30 -26.38
CA SER A 515 -17.01 -16.95 -27.42
C SER A 515 -17.84 -15.72 -27.03
N ARG A 516 -18.38 -15.06 -28.05
CA ARG A 516 -19.19 -13.86 -27.86
C ARG A 516 -20.47 -14.10 -27.05
N GLU A 517 -21.00 -15.32 -27.10
CA GLU A 517 -22.19 -15.77 -26.36
C GLU A 517 -21.89 -15.82 -24.87
N VAL A 518 -20.79 -16.47 -24.47
CA VAL A 518 -20.31 -16.55 -23.08
C VAL A 518 -20.02 -15.15 -22.54
N ALA A 519 -19.25 -14.36 -23.29
CA ALA A 519 -18.90 -13.00 -22.88
C ALA A 519 -20.14 -12.11 -22.64
N ARG A 520 -21.14 -12.23 -23.52
CA ARG A 520 -22.40 -11.50 -23.39
C ARG A 520 -23.19 -11.93 -22.15
N SER A 521 -23.23 -13.24 -21.87
CA SER A 521 -23.93 -13.77 -20.70
C SER A 521 -23.31 -13.24 -19.41
N VAL A 522 -22.00 -13.33 -19.26
CA VAL A 522 -21.27 -12.83 -18.09
C VAL A 522 -21.41 -11.30 -17.96
N ALA A 523 -21.28 -10.56 -19.06
CA ALA A 523 -21.43 -9.11 -19.05
C ALA A 523 -22.84 -8.67 -18.63
N ALA A 524 -23.87 -9.38 -19.09
CA ALA A 524 -25.25 -9.10 -18.69
C ALA A 524 -25.53 -9.46 -17.23
N GLU A 525 -24.89 -10.50 -16.72
CA GLU A 525 -25.03 -10.93 -15.32
C GLU A 525 -24.35 -9.98 -14.34
N LEU A 526 -23.19 -9.43 -14.71
CA LEU A 526 -22.40 -8.51 -13.87
C LEU A 526 -22.69 -7.03 -14.14
N ASP A 527 -23.60 -6.69 -15.08
CA ASP A 527 -23.90 -5.31 -15.51
C ASP A 527 -22.65 -4.57 -16.07
N ILE A 528 -21.83 -5.27 -16.88
CA ILE A 528 -20.63 -4.73 -17.50
C ILE A 528 -21.00 -3.88 -18.72
N ASP A 529 -20.49 -2.64 -18.82
CA ASP A 529 -20.83 -1.67 -19.87
C ASP A 529 -20.35 -2.10 -21.26
N ARG A 530 -19.15 -2.73 -21.33
CA ARG A 530 -18.53 -3.13 -22.60
C ARG A 530 -17.75 -4.42 -22.43
N PHE A 531 -17.80 -5.29 -23.45
CA PHE A 531 -16.97 -6.49 -23.47
C PHE A 531 -16.29 -6.71 -24.83
N PHE A 532 -15.12 -7.36 -24.79
CA PHE A 532 -14.35 -7.81 -25.93
C PHE A 532 -14.21 -9.33 -25.82
N ALA A 533 -14.75 -10.03 -26.78
CA ALA A 533 -14.75 -11.49 -26.84
C ALA A 533 -13.79 -12.00 -27.92
N GLU A 534 -13.42 -13.28 -27.83
CA GLU A 534 -12.51 -13.94 -28.80
C GLU A 534 -11.14 -13.25 -28.93
N VAL A 535 -10.70 -12.61 -27.84
CA VAL A 535 -9.44 -11.86 -27.80
C VAL A 535 -8.28 -12.82 -27.59
N LEU A 536 -7.33 -12.85 -28.53
CA LEU A 536 -6.10 -13.60 -28.35
C LEU A 536 -5.18 -12.93 -27.33
N PRO A 537 -4.33 -13.70 -26.61
CA PRO A 537 -3.43 -13.12 -25.61
C PRO A 537 -2.59 -11.94 -26.13
N GLY A 538 -2.07 -12.03 -27.38
CA GLY A 538 -1.29 -10.97 -28.01
C GLY A 538 -2.07 -9.70 -28.37
N ASP A 539 -3.40 -9.78 -28.47
CA ASP A 539 -4.27 -8.67 -28.90
C ASP A 539 -4.88 -7.91 -27.70
N LYS A 540 -4.68 -8.38 -26.47
CA LYS A 540 -5.23 -7.73 -25.26
C LYS A 540 -4.73 -6.29 -25.14
N ALA A 541 -3.44 -6.04 -25.34
CA ALA A 541 -2.85 -4.69 -25.30
C ALA A 541 -3.47 -3.74 -26.34
N ALA A 542 -3.69 -4.20 -27.59
CA ALA A 542 -4.31 -3.40 -28.63
C ALA A 542 -5.76 -2.98 -28.29
N ASN A 543 -6.49 -3.79 -27.53
CA ASN A 543 -7.82 -3.41 -27.05
C ASN A 543 -7.74 -2.31 -25.99
N ILE A 544 -6.75 -2.35 -25.09
CA ILE A 544 -6.50 -1.27 -24.10
C ILE A 544 -6.16 0.02 -24.86
N GLU A 545 -5.22 -0.01 -25.80
CA GLU A 545 -4.85 1.15 -26.64
C GLU A 545 -6.07 1.74 -27.39
N THR A 546 -7.00 0.89 -27.83
CA THR A 546 -8.23 1.34 -28.50
C THR A 546 -9.13 2.14 -27.55
N ILE A 547 -9.22 1.76 -26.27
CA ILE A 547 -9.98 2.50 -25.27
C ILE A 547 -9.27 3.82 -24.95
N GLN A 548 -7.97 3.80 -24.72
CA GLN A 548 -7.14 4.98 -24.45
C GLN A 548 -7.16 5.99 -25.62
N ALA A 549 -7.21 5.51 -26.88
CA ALA A 549 -7.34 6.38 -28.05
C ALA A 549 -8.64 7.18 -28.07
N GLY A 550 -9.67 6.74 -27.33
CA GLY A 550 -10.92 7.49 -27.07
C GLY A 550 -10.73 8.65 -26.10
N GLY A 551 -9.57 8.77 -25.45
CA GLY A 551 -9.26 9.77 -24.43
C GLY A 551 -9.52 9.32 -23.01
N ASP A 552 -9.88 8.06 -22.80
CA ASP A 552 -10.17 7.47 -21.50
C ASP A 552 -8.88 7.04 -20.78
N MET A 553 -8.81 7.27 -19.48
CA MET A 553 -7.79 6.72 -18.58
C MET A 553 -8.21 5.31 -18.14
N VAL A 554 -7.35 4.33 -18.36
CA VAL A 554 -7.68 2.91 -18.25
C VAL A 554 -6.87 2.23 -17.16
N ALA A 555 -7.57 1.52 -16.25
CA ALA A 555 -6.96 0.49 -15.41
C ALA A 555 -7.20 -0.89 -16.03
N MET A 556 -6.17 -1.71 -16.17
CA MET A 556 -6.26 -3.12 -16.56
C MET A 556 -6.06 -4.02 -15.36
N VAL A 557 -6.94 -4.98 -15.16
CA VAL A 557 -6.91 -5.97 -14.09
C VAL A 557 -6.81 -7.37 -14.67
N GLY A 558 -5.79 -8.13 -14.28
CA GLY A 558 -5.58 -9.49 -14.75
C GLY A 558 -4.66 -10.30 -13.84
N ASP A 559 -4.68 -11.64 -13.99
CA ASP A 559 -4.02 -12.59 -13.09
C ASP A 559 -2.72 -13.17 -13.65
N GLY A 560 -2.45 -13.03 -14.93
CA GLY A 560 -1.54 -13.94 -15.60
C GLY A 560 -0.45 -13.34 -16.48
N VAL A 561 0.42 -14.26 -16.90
CA VAL A 561 1.47 -14.03 -17.91
C VAL A 561 0.89 -13.48 -19.22
N ASN A 562 -0.32 -13.92 -19.56
CA ASN A 562 -1.03 -13.52 -20.78
C ASN A 562 -1.50 -12.06 -20.76
N ASP A 563 -1.63 -11.48 -19.56
CA ASP A 563 -2.11 -10.11 -19.37
C ASP A 563 -0.98 -9.10 -19.22
N ALA A 564 0.27 -9.55 -19.01
CA ALA A 564 1.41 -8.68 -18.77
C ALA A 564 1.56 -7.57 -19.83
N PRO A 565 1.41 -7.81 -21.14
CA PRO A 565 1.46 -6.73 -22.14
C PRO A 565 0.31 -5.71 -21.98
N ALA A 566 -0.89 -6.16 -21.60
CA ALA A 566 -2.05 -5.29 -21.39
C ALA A 566 -1.92 -4.49 -20.09
N LEU A 567 -1.40 -5.12 -19.01
CA LEU A 567 -1.08 -4.47 -17.74
C LEU A 567 -0.03 -3.35 -17.93
N ALA A 568 1.02 -3.62 -18.72
CA ALA A 568 2.06 -2.64 -19.02
C ALA A 568 1.56 -1.47 -19.89
N CYS A 569 0.58 -1.72 -20.75
CA CYS A 569 0.04 -0.73 -21.69
C CYS A 569 -0.99 0.21 -21.04
N ALA A 570 -1.72 -0.28 -20.04
CA ALA A 570 -2.73 0.50 -19.32
C ALA A 570 -2.10 1.68 -18.55
N ASP A 571 -2.91 2.69 -18.23
CA ASP A 571 -2.48 3.81 -17.37
C ASP A 571 -2.22 3.35 -15.94
N ILE A 572 -2.91 2.28 -15.51
CA ILE A 572 -2.66 1.55 -14.26
C ILE A 572 -2.80 0.06 -14.53
N GLY A 573 -1.72 -0.71 -14.34
CA GLY A 573 -1.76 -2.17 -14.34
C GLY A 573 -1.99 -2.71 -12.93
N ILE A 574 -2.98 -3.59 -12.77
CA ILE A 574 -3.33 -4.22 -11.49
C ILE A 574 -3.25 -5.74 -11.66
N ALA A 575 -2.25 -6.36 -11.05
CA ALA A 575 -2.13 -7.81 -11.00
C ALA A 575 -2.96 -8.37 -9.84
N VAL A 576 -3.64 -9.50 -10.06
CA VAL A 576 -4.52 -10.16 -9.08
C VAL A 576 -3.95 -11.52 -8.69
N GLY A 577 -3.95 -11.79 -7.36
CA GLY A 577 -3.46 -13.04 -6.79
C GLY A 577 -1.95 -13.12 -6.64
N SER A 578 -1.47 -14.28 -6.17
CA SER A 578 -0.06 -14.64 -6.15
C SER A 578 0.48 -14.87 -7.58
N GLY A 579 0.09 -13.96 -8.49
CA GLY A 579 0.35 -14.03 -9.92
C GLY A 579 1.79 -14.39 -10.24
N THR A 580 2.01 -14.94 -11.40
CA THR A 580 3.34 -15.28 -11.89
C THR A 580 4.28 -14.09 -11.73
N ASP A 581 5.54 -14.34 -11.41
CA ASP A 581 6.59 -13.31 -11.26
C ASP A 581 6.53 -12.23 -12.36
N VAL A 582 6.16 -12.62 -13.58
CA VAL A 582 6.06 -11.71 -14.73
C VAL A 582 4.91 -10.70 -14.61
N ALA A 583 3.74 -11.10 -14.11
CA ALA A 583 2.60 -10.19 -13.92
C ALA A 583 2.89 -9.22 -12.76
N VAL A 584 3.47 -9.73 -11.68
CA VAL A 584 3.91 -8.92 -10.53
C VAL A 584 4.98 -7.91 -10.94
N GLU A 585 5.94 -8.29 -11.81
CA GLU A 585 6.98 -7.38 -12.30
C GLU A 585 6.46 -6.30 -13.26
N THR A 586 5.32 -6.52 -13.89
CA THR A 586 4.77 -5.62 -14.91
C THR A 586 3.73 -4.66 -14.35
N ALA A 587 2.97 -5.08 -13.34
CA ALA A 587 1.87 -4.30 -12.77
C ALA A 587 2.37 -3.15 -11.88
N ASP A 588 1.57 -2.09 -11.78
CA ASP A 588 1.77 -0.97 -10.87
C ASP A 588 1.27 -1.27 -9.45
N LEU A 589 0.18 -2.02 -9.36
CA LEU A 589 -0.46 -2.47 -8.13
C LEU A 589 -0.59 -3.99 -8.15
N VAL A 590 -0.39 -4.64 -7.01
CA VAL A 590 -0.52 -6.09 -6.88
C VAL A 590 -1.50 -6.38 -5.75
N LEU A 591 -2.58 -7.07 -6.06
CA LEU A 591 -3.53 -7.58 -5.09
C LEU A 591 -3.07 -8.97 -4.65
N VAL A 592 -2.82 -9.17 -3.37
CA VAL A 592 -2.36 -10.45 -2.81
C VAL A 592 -3.43 -11.53 -2.98
N LYS A 593 -4.70 -11.12 -3.06
CA LYS A 593 -5.85 -11.98 -3.26
C LYS A 593 -6.52 -11.78 -4.61
N ASN A 594 -7.30 -12.79 -5.00
CA ASN A 594 -8.16 -12.73 -6.17
C ASN A 594 -9.54 -12.12 -5.85
N ASN A 595 -9.58 -11.01 -5.07
CA ASN A 595 -10.82 -10.37 -4.69
C ASN A 595 -11.03 -9.06 -5.46
N PRO A 596 -12.01 -8.97 -6.38
CA PRO A 596 -12.28 -7.75 -7.15
C PRO A 596 -12.65 -6.53 -6.30
N LEU A 597 -13.15 -6.71 -5.07
CA LEU A 597 -13.45 -5.60 -4.15
C LEU A 597 -12.20 -4.85 -3.69
N ASP A 598 -11.03 -5.50 -3.70
CA ASP A 598 -9.79 -4.84 -3.32
C ASP A 598 -9.40 -3.73 -4.31
N ILE A 599 -9.88 -3.81 -5.56
CA ILE A 599 -9.76 -2.75 -6.56
C ILE A 599 -10.55 -1.52 -6.12
N VAL A 600 -11.78 -1.72 -5.67
CA VAL A 600 -12.62 -0.63 -5.13
C VAL A 600 -11.94 0.02 -3.94
N ARG A 601 -11.42 -0.79 -3.00
CA ARG A 601 -10.71 -0.33 -1.81
C ARG A 601 -9.49 0.52 -2.15
N ILE A 602 -8.64 0.06 -3.08
CA ILE A 602 -7.43 0.82 -3.46
C ILE A 602 -7.76 2.11 -4.22
N LEU A 603 -8.78 2.12 -5.07
CA LEU A 603 -9.23 3.32 -5.76
C LEU A 603 -9.81 4.36 -4.79
N ARG A 604 -10.61 3.95 -3.80
CA ARG A 604 -11.11 4.81 -2.71
C ARG A 604 -9.97 5.37 -1.87
N LEU A 605 -9.02 4.52 -1.50
CA LEU A 605 -7.83 4.93 -0.75
C LEU A 605 -7.02 5.96 -1.53
N SER A 606 -6.83 5.75 -2.84
CA SER A 606 -6.13 6.68 -3.74
C SER A 606 -6.82 8.05 -3.81
N ALA A 607 -8.15 8.06 -3.97
CA ALA A 607 -8.93 9.29 -3.98
C ALA A 607 -8.85 10.04 -2.63
N ALA A 608 -8.89 9.32 -1.52
CA ALA A 608 -8.72 9.88 -0.19
C ALA A 608 -7.30 10.44 0.03
N ALA A 609 -6.27 9.69 -0.38
CA ALA A 609 -4.88 10.10 -0.31
C ALA A 609 -4.63 11.39 -1.10
N TYR A 610 -5.11 11.47 -2.34
CA TYR A 610 -5.00 12.67 -3.17
C TYR A 610 -5.68 13.89 -2.52
N ARG A 611 -6.87 13.72 -1.93
CA ARG A 611 -7.54 14.82 -1.19
C ARG A 611 -6.70 15.30 -0.02
N LYS A 612 -6.09 14.39 0.74
CA LYS A 612 -5.21 14.73 1.87
C LYS A 612 -3.92 15.40 1.42
N GLN A 613 -3.30 14.92 0.34
CA GLN A 613 -2.12 15.56 -0.26
C GLN A 613 -2.43 17.00 -0.66
N ARG A 614 -3.55 17.24 -1.37
CA ARG A 614 -3.98 18.57 -1.78
C ARG A 614 -4.26 19.50 -0.59
N GLN A 615 -4.93 19.00 0.45
CA GLN A 615 -5.16 19.75 1.68
C GLN A 615 -3.82 20.13 2.35
N ASN A 616 -2.90 19.19 2.45
CA ASN A 616 -1.59 19.40 3.05
C ASN A 616 -0.77 20.44 2.29
N ILE A 617 -0.76 20.38 0.95
CA ILE A 617 -0.07 21.37 0.12
C ILE A 617 -0.67 22.77 0.35
N TRP A 618 -1.99 22.89 0.37
CA TRP A 618 -2.66 24.16 0.63
C TRP A 618 -2.34 24.72 2.03
N TRP A 619 -2.35 23.88 3.06
CA TRP A 619 -1.95 24.29 4.40
C TRP A 619 -0.47 24.69 4.45
N ALA A 620 0.41 23.87 3.87
CA ALA A 620 1.85 24.06 3.93
C ALA A 620 2.37 25.28 3.11
N ALA A 621 1.72 25.61 2.00
CA ALA A 621 2.11 26.73 1.15
C ALA A 621 1.25 27.97 1.42
N GLY A 622 -0.05 27.80 1.67
CA GLY A 622 -1.00 28.90 1.77
C GLY A 622 -0.76 29.84 2.95
N TYR A 623 -0.36 29.30 4.10
CA TYR A 623 -0.08 30.15 5.25
C TYR A 623 1.09 31.11 5.00
N ASN A 624 2.09 30.72 4.21
CA ASN A 624 3.24 31.55 3.88
C ASN A 624 2.86 32.85 3.15
N ILE A 625 1.80 32.82 2.32
CA ILE A 625 1.29 33.97 1.59
C ILE A 625 0.85 35.08 2.57
N VAL A 626 0.28 34.73 3.70
CA VAL A 626 -0.18 35.64 4.72
C VAL A 626 0.93 35.99 5.72
N MET A 627 1.69 35.00 6.12
CA MET A 627 2.61 35.14 7.24
C MET A 627 3.94 35.81 6.86
N ILE A 628 4.43 35.64 5.62
CA ILE A 628 5.64 36.34 5.17
C ILE A 628 5.47 37.87 5.20
N PRO A 629 4.39 38.51 4.65
CA PRO A 629 4.17 39.92 4.81
C PRO A 629 4.03 40.37 6.26
N LEU A 630 3.38 39.59 7.12
CA LEU A 630 3.25 39.90 8.54
C LEU A 630 4.62 39.86 9.24
N ALA A 631 5.45 38.88 8.95
CA ALA A 631 6.82 38.76 9.45
C ALA A 631 7.71 39.91 8.96
N ALA A 632 7.54 40.34 7.71
CA ALA A 632 8.24 41.49 7.13
C ALA A 632 7.82 42.82 7.76
N GLY A 633 6.79 42.83 8.61
CA GLY A 633 6.36 44.03 9.35
C GLY A 633 5.37 44.94 8.64
N ILE A 634 4.52 44.37 7.73
CA ILE A 634 3.49 45.17 7.03
C ILE A 634 2.49 45.83 8.01
N LEU A 635 2.29 45.24 9.20
CA LEU A 635 1.44 45.78 10.26
C LEU A 635 2.22 46.53 11.36
N ALA A 636 3.53 46.76 11.20
CA ALA A 636 4.31 47.55 12.14
C ALA A 636 3.80 48.98 12.35
N PRO A 637 3.23 49.70 11.32
CA PRO A 637 2.66 51.01 11.53
C PRO A 637 1.47 51.07 12.51
N ILE A 638 0.78 49.95 12.73
CA ILE A 638 -0.30 49.84 13.72
C ILE A 638 0.15 49.16 15.04
N GLY A 639 1.46 49.01 15.23
CA GLY A 639 2.04 48.46 16.46
C GLY A 639 2.15 46.94 16.54
N PHE A 640 1.82 46.19 15.46
CA PHE A 640 1.97 44.76 15.44
C PHE A 640 3.31 44.34 14.82
N VAL A 641 4.15 43.71 15.62
CA VAL A 641 5.41 43.13 15.20
C VAL A 641 5.47 41.67 15.67
N MET A 642 5.80 40.77 14.75
CA MET A 642 5.88 39.35 15.03
C MET A 642 7.31 38.97 15.48
N PRO A 643 7.50 38.44 16.71
CA PRO A 643 8.80 37.93 17.14
C PRO A 643 9.18 36.65 16.40
N PRO A 644 10.49 36.37 16.19
CA PRO A 644 10.96 35.15 15.54
C PRO A 644 10.49 33.85 16.20
N ALA A 645 10.44 33.79 17.52
CA ALA A 645 9.91 32.63 18.26
C ALA A 645 8.44 32.34 17.93
N VAL A 646 7.60 33.39 17.76
CA VAL A 646 6.19 33.24 17.33
C VAL A 646 6.14 32.76 15.88
N GLY A 647 7.00 33.26 15.01
CA GLY A 647 7.13 32.77 13.62
C GLY A 647 7.48 31.27 13.58
N ALA A 648 8.46 30.83 14.37
CA ALA A 648 8.84 29.44 14.49
C ALA A 648 7.70 28.55 15.06
N LEU A 649 6.99 29.05 16.06
CA LEU A 649 5.83 28.34 16.64
C LEU A 649 4.72 28.13 15.60
N VAL A 650 4.35 29.17 14.84
CA VAL A 650 3.34 29.08 13.77
C VAL A 650 3.77 28.09 12.69
N MET A 651 5.04 28.11 12.29
CA MET A 651 5.59 27.15 11.34
C MET A 651 5.50 25.70 11.89
N SER A 652 5.85 25.48 13.16
CA SER A 652 5.76 24.17 13.80
C SER A 652 4.31 23.69 13.92
N ILE A 653 3.36 24.57 14.24
CA ILE A 653 1.93 24.25 14.25
C ILE A 653 1.47 23.81 12.85
N SER A 654 1.90 24.51 11.79
CA SER A 654 1.58 24.13 10.41
C SER A 654 2.05 22.70 10.10
N THR A 655 3.24 22.32 10.55
CA THR A 655 3.77 20.96 10.40
C THR A 655 2.92 19.92 11.15
N ILE A 656 2.51 20.26 12.37
CA ILE A 656 1.64 19.38 13.19
C ILE A 656 0.27 19.19 12.50
N VAL A 657 -0.32 20.25 11.97
CA VAL A 657 -1.60 20.19 11.23
C VAL A 657 -1.47 19.25 10.02
N VAL A 658 -0.40 19.39 9.23
CA VAL A 658 -0.11 18.52 8.08
C VAL A 658 0.06 17.06 8.51
N ALA A 659 0.77 16.81 9.61
CA ALA A 659 0.99 15.48 10.14
C ALA A 659 -0.32 14.83 10.64
N ILE A 660 -1.13 15.55 11.40
CA ILE A 660 -2.45 15.08 11.87
C ILE A 660 -3.36 14.81 10.67
N ASN A 661 -3.43 15.71 9.69
CA ASN A 661 -4.26 15.51 8.51
C ASN A 661 -3.85 14.27 7.71
N ALA A 662 -2.56 13.98 7.61
CA ALA A 662 -2.07 12.75 6.99
C ALA A 662 -2.44 11.50 7.81
N GLN A 663 -2.40 11.56 9.15
CA GLN A 663 -2.82 10.45 10.02
C GLN A 663 -4.32 10.16 9.96
N LEU A 664 -5.15 11.18 9.70
CA LEU A 664 -6.59 11.00 9.49
C LEU A 664 -6.93 10.14 8.27
N LEU A 665 -5.97 9.84 7.39
CA LEU A 665 -6.17 8.86 6.32
C LEU A 665 -6.46 7.45 6.87
N ARG A 666 -5.95 7.11 8.06
CA ARG A 666 -6.19 5.82 8.72
C ARG A 666 -7.64 5.62 9.20
N THR A 667 -8.43 6.68 9.25
CA THR A 667 -9.84 6.63 9.65
C THR A 667 -10.81 6.59 8.48
N VAL A 668 -10.28 6.49 7.27
CA VAL A 668 -11.10 6.39 6.05
C VAL A 668 -11.68 4.98 5.99
N ASP A 669 -12.99 4.91 5.87
CA ASP A 669 -13.69 3.66 5.62
C ASP A 669 -13.44 3.23 4.16
N LEU A 670 -12.96 2.03 3.97
CA LEU A 670 -12.68 1.44 2.67
C LEU A 670 -13.75 0.41 2.24
N GLU A 671 -14.69 0.07 3.15
CA GLU A 671 -15.71 -0.95 2.91
C GLU A 671 -17.05 -0.37 2.43
N ASP A 672 -17.36 0.89 2.79
CA ASP A 672 -18.63 1.55 2.42
C ASP A 672 -18.71 1.98 0.91
#